data_bf006f161ef0e1954cc3481dfaefa040
#
_entry.id   bf006f161ef0e1954cc3481dfaefa040
#
_cell.length_a   1.000
_cell.length_b   1.000
_cell.length_c   1.000
_cell.angle_alpha   90.00
_cell.angle_beta   90.00
_cell.angle_gamma   90.00
#
_symmetry.space_group_name_H-M   'P 1'
#
loop_
_entity.id
_entity.type
_entity.pdbx_description
1 polymer ?
#
loop_
_entity_poly.entity_id
_entity_poly.type
_entity_poly.pdbx_seq_one_letter_code
_entity_poly.pdbx_strand_id
1 'polypeptide(L)'
;MTSKPRALAAILCAVLLSASPSAAQAPSTSAAVYKDPSQPVDRRVEDLLARMTLDEKVAQLETVWESKAKLQTPTGDFSPALASQNFPNSIGGFARPSDYRGVTQSNGAAGASGEAVNRDAHQTAEFVNAAQHWAVEHTRLGIPILMHEESLHGYVARGATSFPQAIALASTWDPGLVTQVFSVAAREARARGATLVLAPVVDVARDPRWGRIEETYGEDPYLVTQMGLAAIRGFQGPTLPLPADKVFVTLKHFTGHGWPENGTNVGPAHLGERELREVFFPPFEAAVKTFPIQSLMASYNEIDGIPSHANSWLLNDVLRREWGYKGAVVSDYYGIRELVTRHHLYSDVKDAADRTIHSGVDVETPDPEGYAKLPELVREGRVPMALIDQAVRRVLKLKFEAGLFEHPYPDVATAQAKTATPDAVALARIAADRAIVLLKNDRGLLPLDASKIHRMAVLGTHAKDTPIGGYSDVPRHVVSVLEGMQEVGKGRFAVDYSEGVRLTESRCWSCDEVKLVPAAVNRKLIAAAVQTAKKADVVVMVLGGNEQTSREGWAETHLGDRSSLDLVGQQEDLAKAIFALHKPTAVILLNGRPLSVNYLAANAPALLEGWYLGQETGHGVADVLFGKVNPGGKLPVSIARSVGQLPVFYDHKPTSRRGYLFDTTAPLYPFGYGLSYTSFAISAPRVLTPTVPTNQPARIAVDVANTGSRAGDEVVQLYIHDDEASVTRPVIELKRFQRVRLQPGEHRTVTFELTPDDLALWNPDMVKVVEPGTFTISAGPNSIDLKSAKLTVTGPVYVLARTAKPSSGE
;
A
#
# COMPACT_ATOMS: atom_id res chain seq x y z
N MET A 1 10.55 77.48 67.32
CA MET A 1 9.25 78.08 67.63
C MET A 1 8.22 77.06 67.24
N THR A 2 7.76 76.28 68.19
CA THR A 2 6.42 76.21 68.76
C THR A 2 5.36 75.97 67.69
N SER A 3 4.69 74.88 67.69
CA SER A 3 3.67 74.40 68.59
C SER A 3 3.10 72.98 68.20
N LYS A 4 2.86 72.21 69.22
CA LYS A 4 2.12 70.99 69.31
C LYS A 4 0.59 71.27 69.19
N PRO A 5 -0.29 70.26 69.41
CA PRO A 5 -0.72 69.04 68.63
C PRO A 5 -2.26 68.98 68.50
N ARG A 6 -2.78 67.98 67.82
CA ARG A 6 -4.09 67.43 68.24
C ARG A 6 -4.27 65.98 67.68
N ALA A 7 -4.48 65.10 68.60
CA ALA A 7 -4.83 63.71 68.38
C ALA A 7 -6.31 63.61 67.96
N LEU A 8 -6.57 62.69 67.04
CA LEU A 8 -7.90 62.14 66.77
C LEU A 8 -7.82 60.57 66.61
N ALA A 9 -8.50 59.92 67.53
CA ALA A 9 -8.60 58.51 67.60
C ALA A 9 -9.43 57.95 66.36
N ALA A 10 -8.94 56.93 65.65
CA ALA A 10 -9.69 56.18 64.69
C ALA A 10 -9.83 54.77 65.19
N ILE A 11 -11.08 54.36 65.31
CA ILE A 11 -11.55 53.08 65.73
C ILE A 11 -11.18 52.00 64.64
N LEU A 12 -10.47 50.96 65.07
CA LEU A 12 -10.12 49.78 64.21
C LEU A 12 -11.32 48.82 64.24
N CYS A 13 -12.09 48.74 63.13
CA CYS A 13 -13.00 47.62 62.89
C CYS A 13 -12.23 46.51 62.25
N ALA A 14 -11.93 45.44 63.01
CA ALA A 14 -11.45 44.14 62.43
C ALA A 14 -12.55 43.40 61.75
N VAL A 15 -12.48 43.35 60.42
CA VAL A 15 -13.31 42.43 59.60
C VAL A 15 -12.57 41.11 59.56
N LEU A 16 -13.10 40.11 60.28
CA LEU A 16 -12.71 38.71 60.12
C LEU A 16 -13.27 38.19 58.85
N LEU A 17 -12.46 38.05 57.77
CA LEU A 17 -12.74 37.27 56.58
C LEU A 17 -12.59 35.79 56.95
N SER A 18 -13.68 35.10 57.16
CA SER A 18 -13.75 33.64 57.22
C SER A 18 -13.56 33.10 55.83
N ALA A 19 -12.35 32.58 55.53
CA ALA A 19 -12.12 31.74 54.35
C ALA A 19 -12.86 30.42 54.50
N SER A 20 -13.96 30.27 53.80
CA SER A 20 -14.62 28.98 53.62
C SER A 20 -13.71 28.08 52.76
N PRO A 21 -13.48 26.81 53.13
CA PRO A 21 -12.77 25.88 52.25
C PRO A 21 -13.60 25.69 51.00
N SER A 22 -13.00 25.94 49.83
CA SER A 22 -13.55 25.58 48.52
C SER A 22 -13.82 24.08 48.54
N ALA A 23 -15.09 23.71 48.62
CA ALA A 23 -15.53 22.35 48.45
C ALA A 23 -15.13 21.91 47.03
N ALA A 24 -14.24 20.94 46.96
CA ALA A 24 -13.98 20.22 45.73
C ALA A 24 -15.33 19.73 45.21
N GLN A 25 -15.77 20.23 44.10
CA GLN A 25 -16.98 19.80 43.42
C GLN A 25 -16.88 18.29 43.19
N ALA A 26 -17.74 17.54 43.86
CA ALA A 26 -17.92 16.11 43.58
C ALA A 26 -18.27 15.95 42.07
N PRO A 27 -17.74 14.95 41.39
CA PRO A 27 -18.06 14.74 39.98
C PRO A 27 -19.59 14.61 39.83
N SER A 28 -20.18 15.44 38.99
CA SER A 28 -21.57 15.42 38.68
C SER A 28 -21.93 14.01 38.16
N THR A 29 -22.89 13.34 38.83
CA THR A 29 -23.48 12.07 38.40
C THR A 29 -24.46 12.26 37.23
N SER A 30 -24.14 13.10 36.27
CA SER A 30 -24.90 13.16 35.04
C SER A 30 -24.73 11.84 34.27
N ALA A 31 -25.84 11.29 33.79
CA ALA A 31 -25.79 10.06 32.98
C ALA A 31 -24.72 10.20 31.89
N ALA A 32 -23.91 9.14 31.72
CA ALA A 32 -22.77 9.17 30.81
C ALA A 32 -23.26 9.24 29.34
N VAL A 33 -23.28 10.44 28.78
CA VAL A 33 -23.78 10.73 27.43
C VAL A 33 -23.04 9.89 26.39
N TYR A 34 -21.74 9.64 26.59
CA TYR A 34 -20.95 8.84 25.66
C TYR A 34 -21.43 7.38 25.53
N LYS A 35 -22.17 6.86 26.53
CA LYS A 35 -22.73 5.50 26.50
C LYS A 35 -24.09 5.40 25.81
N ASP A 36 -24.71 6.54 25.49
CA ASP A 36 -26.01 6.58 24.83
C ASP A 36 -25.85 6.61 23.29
N PRO A 37 -26.13 5.51 22.58
CA PRO A 37 -25.96 5.43 21.13
C PRO A 37 -26.92 6.35 20.34
N SER A 38 -27.96 6.90 20.97
CA SER A 38 -28.88 7.84 20.32
C SER A 38 -28.29 9.25 20.18
N GLN A 39 -27.20 9.56 20.90
CA GLN A 39 -26.56 10.87 20.85
C GLN A 39 -25.60 10.98 19.65
N PRO A 40 -25.47 12.18 19.07
CA PRO A 40 -24.48 12.40 18.00
C PRO A 40 -23.07 12.05 18.44
N VAL A 41 -22.27 11.45 17.53
CA VAL A 41 -20.90 11.03 17.81
C VAL A 41 -20.05 12.14 18.42
N ASP A 42 -20.06 13.33 17.85
CA ASP A 42 -19.28 14.46 18.36
C ASP A 42 -19.64 14.82 19.81
N ARG A 43 -20.93 14.73 20.20
CA ARG A 43 -21.37 14.96 21.59
C ARG A 43 -20.89 13.87 22.54
N ARG A 44 -20.90 12.63 22.07
CA ARG A 44 -20.36 11.47 22.83
C ARG A 44 -18.85 11.61 23.05
N VAL A 45 -18.12 12.02 22.03
CA VAL A 45 -16.66 12.28 22.09
C VAL A 45 -16.36 13.33 23.13
N GLU A 46 -17.03 14.49 23.13
CA GLU A 46 -16.76 15.57 24.06
C GLU A 46 -17.11 15.19 25.52
N ASP A 47 -18.21 14.46 25.74
CA ASP A 47 -18.57 13.97 27.08
C ASP A 47 -17.53 12.98 27.61
N LEU A 48 -17.05 12.05 26.77
CA LEU A 48 -16.01 11.10 27.17
C LEU A 48 -14.69 11.80 27.45
N LEU A 49 -14.23 12.67 26.56
CA LEU A 49 -13.00 13.42 26.67
C LEU A 49 -12.94 14.25 27.97
N ALA A 50 -14.07 14.87 28.35
CA ALA A 50 -14.17 15.65 29.57
C ALA A 50 -14.06 14.82 30.86
N ARG A 51 -14.28 13.49 30.76
CA ARG A 51 -14.19 12.56 31.92
C ARG A 51 -12.82 11.92 32.07
N MET A 52 -11.95 12.01 31.05
CA MET A 52 -10.64 11.37 31.01
C MET A 52 -9.61 12.14 31.82
N THR A 53 -8.79 11.39 32.56
CA THR A 53 -7.52 11.92 33.14
C THR A 53 -6.48 12.09 32.02
N LEU A 54 -5.38 12.81 32.30
CA LEU A 54 -4.28 12.95 31.35
C LEU A 54 -3.71 11.59 30.94
N ASP A 55 -3.47 10.71 31.90
CA ASP A 55 -2.90 9.38 31.64
C ASP A 55 -3.84 8.50 30.81
N GLU A 56 -5.16 8.57 31.03
CA GLU A 56 -6.15 7.90 30.18
C GLU A 56 -6.21 8.48 28.76
N LYS A 57 -6.01 9.79 28.61
CA LYS A 57 -5.91 10.44 27.30
C LYS A 57 -4.70 9.95 26.54
N VAL A 58 -3.54 9.95 27.18
CA VAL A 58 -2.29 9.49 26.55
C VAL A 58 -2.37 8.02 26.18
N ALA A 59 -2.95 7.17 27.04
CA ALA A 59 -3.15 5.76 26.73
C ALA A 59 -3.97 5.53 25.43
N GLN A 60 -4.84 6.47 25.02
CA GLN A 60 -5.55 6.37 23.75
C GLN A 60 -4.70 6.70 22.52
N LEU A 61 -3.54 7.34 22.72
CA LEU A 61 -2.60 7.72 21.67
C LEU A 61 -1.47 6.71 21.47
N GLU A 62 -1.55 5.59 22.17
CA GLU A 62 -0.54 4.54 22.20
C GLU A 62 -1.11 3.22 21.66
N THR A 63 -0.21 2.43 21.06
CA THR A 63 -0.50 1.10 20.53
C THR A 63 0.38 0.06 21.22
N VAL A 64 -0.04 -1.19 21.26
CA VAL A 64 0.74 -2.32 21.81
C VAL A 64 0.93 -3.39 20.74
N TRP A 65 2.17 -3.81 20.49
CA TRP A 65 2.53 -4.89 19.57
C TRP A 65 3.65 -5.80 20.07
N GLU A 66 4.90 -5.34 20.14
CA GLU A 66 6.02 -6.18 20.65
C GLU A 66 5.91 -6.41 22.14
N SER A 67 5.36 -5.46 22.87
CA SER A 67 5.10 -5.59 24.30
C SER A 67 3.87 -6.46 24.64
N LYS A 68 3.31 -7.22 23.69
CA LYS A 68 2.23 -8.21 23.92
C LYS A 68 2.53 -9.19 25.06
N ALA A 69 3.79 -9.54 25.31
CA ALA A 69 4.19 -10.33 26.47
C ALA A 69 3.67 -9.78 27.81
N LYS A 70 3.41 -8.46 27.89
CA LYS A 70 2.83 -7.81 29.07
C LYS A 70 1.32 -8.04 29.22
N LEU A 71 0.67 -8.66 28.24
CA LEU A 71 -0.78 -8.87 28.14
C LEU A 71 -1.15 -10.34 27.95
N GLN A 72 -0.18 -11.19 27.66
CA GLN A 72 -0.41 -12.58 27.28
C GLN A 72 0.21 -13.56 28.25
N THR A 73 -0.40 -14.73 28.35
CA THR A 73 0.20 -15.90 28.97
C THR A 73 1.36 -16.43 28.11
N PRO A 74 2.20 -17.34 28.63
CA PRO A 74 3.21 -18.02 27.82
C PRO A 74 2.62 -18.81 26.63
N THR A 75 1.33 -19.17 26.67
CA THR A 75 0.61 -19.86 25.57
C THR A 75 0.02 -18.88 24.55
N GLY A 76 0.13 -17.59 24.81
CA GLY A 76 -0.35 -16.55 23.89
C GLY A 76 -1.81 -16.14 24.11
N ASP A 77 -2.47 -16.61 25.17
CA ASP A 77 -3.82 -16.19 25.52
C ASP A 77 -3.81 -14.84 26.22
N PHE A 78 -4.83 -14.02 25.98
CA PHE A 78 -4.95 -12.74 26.69
C PHE A 78 -5.13 -12.93 28.19
N SER A 79 -4.40 -12.17 29.00
CA SER A 79 -4.47 -12.22 30.46
C SER A 79 -5.01 -10.90 31.03
N PRO A 80 -6.27 -10.87 31.53
CA PRO A 80 -6.83 -9.68 32.17
C PRO A 80 -6.01 -9.20 33.38
N ALA A 81 -5.39 -10.13 34.13
CA ALA A 81 -4.57 -9.80 35.29
C ALA A 81 -3.30 -9.04 34.88
N LEU A 82 -2.58 -9.53 33.85
CA LEU A 82 -1.39 -8.86 33.33
C LEU A 82 -1.76 -7.52 32.69
N ALA A 83 -2.87 -7.47 31.96
CA ALA A 83 -3.36 -6.24 31.35
C ALA A 83 -3.66 -5.18 32.41
N SER A 84 -4.39 -5.50 33.47
CA SER A 84 -4.68 -4.56 34.56
C SER A 84 -3.42 -4.10 35.31
N GLN A 85 -2.43 -4.98 35.45
CA GLN A 85 -1.17 -4.66 36.11
C GLN A 85 -0.31 -3.70 35.27
N ASN A 86 -0.19 -3.96 33.97
CA ASN A 86 0.75 -3.24 33.10
C ASN A 86 0.13 -2.04 32.38
N PHE A 87 -1.21 -2.03 32.21
CA PHE A 87 -1.95 -0.99 31.49
C PHE A 87 -3.17 -0.48 32.31
N PRO A 88 -2.95 0.10 33.50
CA PRO A 88 -4.05 0.51 34.39
C PRO A 88 -4.96 1.61 33.79
N ASN A 89 -4.49 2.35 32.78
CA ASN A 89 -5.22 3.41 32.11
C ASN A 89 -5.90 2.93 30.79
N SER A 90 -6.00 1.61 30.57
CA SER A 90 -6.45 1.01 29.32
C SER A 90 -5.41 1.07 28.19
N ILE A 91 -5.80 0.67 26.98
CA ILE A 91 -4.97 0.64 25.77
C ILE A 91 -5.75 1.30 24.65
N GLY A 92 -5.12 2.25 23.94
CA GLY A 92 -5.72 2.92 22.79
C GLY A 92 -5.86 2.02 21.58
N GLY A 93 -4.77 1.41 21.16
CA GLY A 93 -4.67 0.53 20.03
C GLY A 93 -3.94 -0.78 20.30
N PHE A 94 -4.26 -1.82 19.55
CA PHE A 94 -3.60 -3.11 19.60
C PHE A 94 -3.28 -3.56 18.18
N ALA A 95 -1.98 -3.80 17.92
CA ALA A 95 -1.50 -4.17 16.60
C ALA A 95 -1.46 -5.69 16.40
N ARG A 96 -1.93 -6.12 15.24
CA ARG A 96 -1.85 -7.48 14.74
C ARG A 96 -2.26 -8.55 15.79
N PRO A 97 -3.52 -8.53 16.25
CA PRO A 97 -3.99 -9.55 17.18
C PRO A 97 -3.90 -10.98 16.62
N SER A 98 -3.78 -11.12 15.29
CA SER A 98 -3.60 -12.41 14.61
C SER A 98 -2.22 -13.05 14.86
N ASP A 99 -1.17 -12.27 15.17
CA ASP A 99 0.17 -12.82 15.39
C ASP A 99 0.46 -13.11 16.89
N TYR A 100 1.43 -14.00 17.14
CA TYR A 100 1.91 -14.34 18.50
C TYR A 100 3.14 -13.52 18.91
N ARG A 101 3.47 -12.43 18.25
CA ARG A 101 4.65 -11.64 18.62
C ARG A 101 4.61 -11.24 20.10
N GLY A 102 5.78 -11.17 20.73
CA GLY A 102 5.91 -10.90 22.15
C GLY A 102 5.76 -12.14 23.04
N VAL A 103 5.39 -13.32 22.50
CA VAL A 103 5.44 -14.58 23.25
C VAL A 103 6.87 -15.12 23.18
N THR A 104 7.48 -15.39 24.34
CA THR A 104 8.90 -15.76 24.48
C THR A 104 9.29 -17.09 23.81
N GLN A 105 8.35 -17.88 23.36
CA GLN A 105 8.60 -19.13 22.63
C GLN A 105 8.46 -18.99 21.10
N SER A 106 8.00 -17.86 20.62
CA SER A 106 7.98 -17.56 19.19
C SER A 106 9.30 -16.91 18.76
N ASN A 107 10.38 -17.63 18.88
CA ASN A 107 11.69 -17.18 18.40
C ASN A 107 11.69 -16.97 16.89
N GLY A 108 11.01 -15.96 16.37
CA GLY A 108 11.11 -15.52 14.97
C GLY A 108 11.03 -16.64 13.91
N ALA A 109 10.78 -17.84 14.33
CA ALA A 109 10.85 -19.06 13.55
C ALA A 109 9.63 -19.28 12.64
N ALA A 110 8.68 -18.37 12.67
CA ALA A 110 7.48 -18.46 11.82
C ALA A 110 7.82 -18.54 10.33
N GLY A 111 8.98 -18.06 9.91
CA GLY A 111 9.39 -18.14 8.52
C GLY A 111 10.34 -19.29 8.16
N ALA A 112 11.10 -19.79 9.11
CA ALA A 112 12.19 -20.73 8.80
C ALA A 112 11.71 -22.16 8.50
N SER A 113 10.55 -22.57 9.04
CA SER A 113 10.01 -23.92 8.89
C SER A 113 8.77 -24.01 7.99
N GLY A 114 8.22 -22.86 7.58
CA GLY A 114 6.93 -22.84 6.89
C GLY A 114 5.73 -23.21 7.77
N GLU A 115 5.95 -23.41 9.06
CA GLU A 115 4.86 -23.66 10.02
C GLU A 115 4.31 -22.31 10.50
N ALA A 116 3.01 -22.12 10.32
CA ALA A 116 2.31 -20.93 10.78
C ALA A 116 2.24 -20.93 12.30
N VAL A 117 2.96 -20.03 12.93
CA VAL A 117 2.94 -19.80 14.38
C VAL A 117 1.77 -18.89 14.78
N ASN A 118 1.11 -18.26 13.81
CA ASN A 118 0.06 -17.25 14.04
C ASN A 118 -1.30 -17.90 14.39
N ARG A 119 -2.14 -17.10 15.08
CA ARG A 119 -3.50 -17.50 15.44
C ARG A 119 -4.35 -17.73 14.19
N ASP A 120 -5.15 -18.79 14.20
CA ASP A 120 -6.20 -18.96 13.19
C ASP A 120 -7.38 -17.99 13.45
N ALA A 121 -8.42 -18.09 12.63
CA ALA A 121 -9.55 -17.17 12.71
C ALA A 121 -10.32 -17.25 14.03
N HIS A 122 -10.50 -18.47 14.56
CA HIS A 122 -11.18 -18.70 15.83
C HIS A 122 -10.36 -18.15 17.00
N GLN A 123 -9.08 -18.52 17.08
CA GLN A 123 -8.15 -18.07 18.11
C GLN A 123 -7.97 -16.55 18.13
N THR A 124 -7.92 -15.92 16.94
CA THR A 124 -7.83 -14.46 16.83
C THR A 124 -9.08 -13.79 17.41
N ALA A 125 -10.27 -14.28 17.05
CA ALA A 125 -11.53 -13.74 17.53
C ALA A 125 -11.70 -13.93 19.05
N GLU A 126 -11.28 -15.08 19.60
CA GLU A 126 -11.27 -15.31 21.06
C GLU A 126 -10.34 -14.34 21.77
N PHE A 127 -9.11 -14.17 21.25
CA PHE A 127 -8.14 -13.22 21.80
C PHE A 127 -8.67 -11.78 21.81
N VAL A 128 -9.26 -11.33 20.69
CA VAL A 128 -9.86 -10.01 20.59
C VAL A 128 -11.02 -9.85 21.57
N ASN A 129 -11.90 -10.84 21.68
CA ASN A 129 -12.99 -10.80 22.65
C ASN A 129 -12.48 -10.66 24.09
N ALA A 130 -11.49 -11.46 24.49
CA ALA A 130 -10.91 -11.39 25.83
C ALA A 130 -10.31 -10.01 26.14
N ALA A 131 -9.59 -9.41 25.15
CA ALA A 131 -9.03 -8.07 25.28
C ALA A 131 -10.12 -7.00 25.37
N GLN A 132 -11.16 -7.10 24.55
CA GLN A 132 -12.29 -6.13 24.56
C GLN A 132 -13.12 -6.25 25.86
N HIS A 133 -13.40 -7.46 26.36
CA HIS A 133 -14.06 -7.64 27.67
C HIS A 133 -13.28 -6.98 28.78
N TRP A 134 -11.95 -7.18 28.83
CA TRP A 134 -11.13 -6.49 29.80
C TRP A 134 -11.23 -4.96 29.66
N ALA A 135 -11.08 -4.43 28.45
CA ALA A 135 -11.10 -2.99 28.23
C ALA A 135 -12.45 -2.35 28.61
N VAL A 136 -13.55 -2.99 28.20
CA VAL A 136 -14.92 -2.44 28.40
C VAL A 136 -15.42 -2.62 29.83
N GLU A 137 -15.11 -3.77 30.48
CA GLU A 137 -15.73 -4.14 31.75
C GLU A 137 -14.81 -3.92 32.96
N HIS A 138 -13.49 -3.90 32.75
CA HIS A 138 -12.50 -3.84 33.83
C HIS A 138 -11.65 -2.56 33.84
N THR A 139 -11.95 -1.57 32.97
CA THR A 139 -11.33 -0.24 33.02
C THR A 139 -12.36 0.82 33.40
N ARG A 140 -11.90 1.94 33.96
CA ARG A 140 -12.77 2.97 34.56
C ARG A 140 -13.81 3.56 33.60
N LEU A 141 -13.43 3.79 32.33
CA LEU A 141 -14.30 4.41 31.32
C LEU A 141 -14.86 3.39 30.33
N GLY A 142 -14.36 2.16 30.30
CA GLY A 142 -14.86 1.14 29.39
C GLY A 142 -14.65 1.48 27.91
N ILE A 143 -13.51 2.08 27.57
CA ILE A 143 -13.19 2.47 26.19
C ILE A 143 -12.69 1.24 25.43
N PRO A 144 -13.34 0.82 24.32
CA PRO A 144 -12.90 -0.31 23.52
C PRO A 144 -11.52 -0.08 22.89
N ILE A 145 -10.74 -1.14 22.71
CA ILE A 145 -9.44 -1.10 22.04
C ILE A 145 -9.63 -1.06 20.52
N LEU A 146 -8.87 -0.21 19.84
CA LEU A 146 -8.82 -0.20 18.38
C LEU A 146 -7.87 -1.32 17.89
N MET A 147 -8.41 -2.38 17.29
CA MET A 147 -7.61 -3.47 16.72
C MET A 147 -7.22 -3.12 15.29
N HIS A 148 -5.90 -3.07 15.00
CA HIS A 148 -5.42 -2.90 13.64
C HIS A 148 -4.61 -4.10 13.13
N GLU A 149 -4.68 -4.32 11.81
CA GLU A 149 -4.03 -5.42 11.11
C GLU A 149 -3.39 -4.93 9.80
N GLU A 150 -2.55 -5.76 9.19
CA GLU A 150 -2.04 -5.54 7.84
C GLU A 150 -2.93 -6.21 6.80
N SER A 151 -3.05 -5.58 5.61
CA SER A 151 -3.92 -6.11 4.56
C SER A 151 -3.56 -5.60 3.16
N LEU A 152 -2.29 -5.74 2.76
CA LEU A 152 -1.80 -5.12 1.53
C LEU A 152 -2.31 -5.80 0.25
N HIS A 153 -2.49 -7.12 0.28
CA HIS A 153 -3.02 -7.91 -0.84
C HIS A 153 -3.93 -9.06 -0.38
N GLY A 154 -4.73 -8.81 0.61
CA GLY A 154 -5.54 -9.74 1.39
C GLY A 154 -5.21 -9.54 2.86
N TYR A 155 -6.01 -10.10 3.75
CA TYR A 155 -5.76 -10.00 5.17
C TYR A 155 -4.50 -10.82 5.55
N VAL A 156 -3.51 -10.16 6.20
CA VAL A 156 -2.25 -10.81 6.60
C VAL A 156 -2.48 -11.60 7.89
N ALA A 157 -3.11 -12.74 7.76
CA ALA A 157 -3.39 -13.63 8.88
C ALA A 157 -3.52 -15.09 8.41
N ARG A 158 -3.12 -16.03 9.29
CA ARG A 158 -3.16 -17.46 9.01
C ARG A 158 -4.51 -17.91 8.47
N GLY A 159 -4.49 -18.60 7.32
CA GLY A 159 -5.64 -19.16 6.65
C GLY A 159 -6.56 -18.16 5.95
N ALA A 160 -6.22 -16.88 5.92
CA ALA A 160 -6.93 -15.87 5.14
C ALA A 160 -6.63 -16.02 3.64
N THR A 161 -7.43 -15.36 2.79
CA THR A 161 -7.25 -15.40 1.34
C THR A 161 -6.09 -14.50 0.94
N SER A 162 -5.08 -15.07 0.27
CA SER A 162 -3.96 -14.32 -0.32
C SER A 162 -4.23 -14.06 -1.80
N PHE A 163 -4.38 -12.79 -2.15
CA PHE A 163 -4.55 -12.31 -3.52
C PHE A 163 -3.19 -11.96 -4.15
N PRO A 164 -3.14 -11.65 -5.45
CA PRO A 164 -1.95 -11.05 -6.07
C PRO A 164 -1.51 -9.78 -5.32
N GLN A 165 -0.19 -9.56 -5.24
CA GLN A 165 0.39 -8.33 -4.68
C GLN A 165 -0.16 -7.08 -5.36
N ALA A 166 -0.05 -5.91 -4.72
CA ALA A 166 -0.61 -4.66 -5.21
C ALA A 166 -0.14 -4.32 -6.63
N ILE A 167 1.14 -4.52 -6.96
CA ILE A 167 1.69 -4.30 -8.31
C ILE A 167 1.08 -5.26 -9.33
N ALA A 168 0.79 -6.51 -8.94
CA ALA A 168 0.10 -7.47 -9.80
C ALA A 168 -1.38 -7.08 -9.97
N LEU A 169 -2.04 -6.64 -8.91
CA LEU A 169 -3.41 -6.11 -9.01
C LEU A 169 -3.47 -4.88 -9.92
N ALA A 170 -2.47 -3.99 -9.85
CA ALA A 170 -2.36 -2.85 -10.76
C ALA A 170 -2.19 -3.26 -12.21
N SER A 171 -1.47 -4.37 -12.48
CA SER A 171 -1.34 -4.92 -13.85
C SER A 171 -2.68 -5.34 -14.47
N THR A 172 -3.72 -5.52 -13.67
CA THR A 172 -5.07 -5.79 -14.20
C THR A 172 -5.71 -4.58 -14.85
N TRP A 173 -5.31 -3.36 -14.47
CA TRP A 173 -5.97 -2.11 -14.88
C TRP A 173 -7.49 -2.17 -14.70
N ASP A 174 -7.94 -2.82 -13.63
CA ASP A 174 -9.36 -3.08 -13.31
C ASP A 174 -9.70 -2.63 -11.87
N PRO A 175 -10.04 -1.35 -11.66
CA PRO A 175 -10.45 -0.87 -10.34
C PRO A 175 -11.66 -1.61 -9.75
N GLY A 176 -12.54 -2.15 -10.62
CA GLY A 176 -13.69 -2.94 -10.16
C GLY A 176 -13.27 -4.24 -9.50
N LEU A 177 -12.28 -4.94 -10.07
CA LEU A 177 -11.69 -6.15 -9.48
C LEU A 177 -10.97 -5.82 -8.15
N VAL A 178 -10.20 -4.73 -8.10
CA VAL A 178 -9.51 -4.29 -6.88
C VAL A 178 -10.51 -4.02 -5.75
N THR A 179 -11.65 -3.37 -6.05
CA THR A 179 -12.73 -3.18 -5.06
C THR A 179 -13.27 -4.50 -4.52
N GLN A 180 -13.45 -5.53 -5.37
CA GLN A 180 -13.93 -6.84 -4.93
C GLN A 180 -12.91 -7.55 -4.04
N VAL A 181 -11.63 -7.54 -4.42
CA VAL A 181 -10.51 -8.11 -3.65
C VAL A 181 -10.50 -7.53 -2.24
N PHE A 182 -10.48 -6.23 -2.10
CA PHE A 182 -10.42 -5.59 -0.78
C PHE A 182 -11.73 -5.62 0.00
N SER A 183 -12.87 -5.88 -0.67
CA SER A 183 -14.11 -6.20 0.04
C SER A 183 -14.06 -7.58 0.71
N VAL A 184 -13.34 -8.55 0.13
CA VAL A 184 -13.08 -9.85 0.77
C VAL A 184 -12.13 -9.65 1.96
N ALA A 185 -11.02 -8.96 1.76
CA ALA A 185 -10.03 -8.69 2.81
C ALA A 185 -10.67 -7.98 4.03
N ALA A 186 -11.55 -7.00 3.79
CA ALA A 186 -12.30 -6.31 4.82
C ALA A 186 -13.17 -7.27 5.64
N ARG A 187 -13.95 -8.13 4.97
CA ARG A 187 -14.83 -9.09 5.65
C ARG A 187 -14.04 -10.09 6.50
N GLU A 188 -12.91 -10.58 5.99
CA GLU A 188 -12.05 -11.52 6.73
C GLU A 188 -11.42 -10.87 7.95
N ALA A 189 -10.90 -9.64 7.83
CA ALA A 189 -10.33 -8.88 8.92
C ALA A 189 -11.39 -8.53 9.98
N ARG A 190 -12.56 -8.02 9.55
CA ARG A 190 -13.66 -7.67 10.45
C ARG A 190 -14.21 -8.89 11.19
N ALA A 191 -14.31 -10.04 10.53
CA ALA A 191 -14.78 -11.29 11.15
C ALA A 191 -13.91 -11.73 12.33
N ARG A 192 -12.63 -11.33 12.37
CA ARG A 192 -11.70 -11.63 13.48
C ARG A 192 -11.55 -10.49 14.47
N GLY A 193 -12.32 -9.38 14.30
CA GLY A 193 -12.39 -8.24 15.21
C GLY A 193 -11.48 -7.06 14.89
N ALA A 194 -10.73 -7.08 13.78
CA ALA A 194 -10.04 -5.89 13.30
C ALA A 194 -11.04 -4.83 12.85
N THR A 195 -10.75 -3.58 13.16
CA THR A 195 -11.58 -2.42 12.77
C THR A 195 -10.82 -1.41 11.93
N LEU A 196 -9.50 -1.55 11.87
CA LEU A 196 -8.58 -0.73 11.12
C LEU A 196 -7.58 -1.64 10.39
N VAL A 197 -7.20 -1.29 9.16
CA VAL A 197 -6.10 -1.94 8.44
C VAL A 197 -5.07 -0.90 8.01
N LEU A 198 -3.77 -1.28 8.03
CA LEU A 198 -2.67 -0.46 7.57
C LEU A 198 -2.49 -0.64 6.05
N ALA A 199 -3.51 -0.28 5.31
CA ALA A 199 -3.62 -0.36 3.85
C ALA A 199 -4.70 0.63 3.36
N PRO A 200 -4.69 1.03 2.05
CA PRO A 200 -3.76 0.66 1.00
C PRO A 200 -2.44 1.44 1.03
N VAL A 201 -1.40 0.86 0.41
CA VAL A 201 -0.18 1.59 0.05
C VAL A 201 -0.43 2.36 -1.23
N VAL A 202 -0.45 3.68 -1.15
CA VAL A 202 -0.68 4.58 -2.29
C VAL A 202 0.56 5.39 -2.65
N ASP A 203 1.74 4.86 -2.31
CA ASP A 203 3.02 5.40 -2.75
C ASP A 203 3.16 5.28 -4.26
N VAL A 204 3.70 6.32 -4.90
CA VAL A 204 4.08 6.30 -6.31
C VAL A 204 5.52 5.79 -6.41
N ALA A 205 5.72 4.62 -7.02
CA ALA A 205 7.01 3.95 -7.08
C ALA A 205 7.88 4.49 -8.22
N ARG A 206 8.93 5.24 -7.90
CA ARG A 206 9.82 5.87 -8.88
C ARG A 206 11.19 5.19 -9.00
N ASP A 207 11.60 4.43 -8.00
CA ASP A 207 12.88 3.71 -8.01
C ASP A 207 12.70 2.19 -7.85
N PRO A 208 12.94 1.39 -8.89
CA PRO A 208 12.76 -0.06 -8.85
C PRO A 208 13.81 -0.80 -7.99
N ARG A 209 14.83 -0.12 -7.47
CA ARG A 209 15.79 -0.69 -6.51
C ARG A 209 15.17 -0.84 -5.11
N TRP A 210 14.17 -0.02 -4.79
CA TRP A 210 13.45 -0.05 -3.53
C TRP A 210 12.74 -1.39 -3.31
N GLY A 211 12.91 -1.97 -2.10
CA GLY A 211 12.42 -3.31 -1.78
C GLY A 211 10.91 -3.44 -1.69
N ARG A 212 10.17 -2.32 -1.51
CA ARG A 212 8.72 -2.29 -1.29
C ARG A 212 7.90 -2.00 -2.54
N ILE A 213 8.50 -2.07 -3.72
CA ILE A 213 7.76 -1.86 -4.99
C ILE A 213 6.55 -2.78 -5.12
N GLU A 214 6.63 -4.02 -4.67
CA GLU A 214 5.54 -4.99 -4.73
C GLU A 214 4.27 -4.53 -4.01
N GLU A 215 4.40 -3.66 -3.01
CA GLU A 215 3.29 -3.13 -2.20
C GLU A 215 2.52 -2.02 -2.91
N THR A 216 3.05 -1.46 -4.00
CA THR A 216 2.55 -0.27 -4.69
C THR A 216 1.71 -0.63 -5.92
N TYR A 217 0.92 0.33 -6.40
CA TYR A 217 0.21 0.22 -7.67
C TYR A 217 1.01 0.74 -8.87
N GLY A 218 2.32 0.98 -8.72
CA GLY A 218 3.23 1.31 -9.81
C GLY A 218 3.74 2.74 -9.82
N GLU A 219 4.21 3.18 -11.00
CA GLU A 219 4.95 4.44 -11.16
C GLU A 219 4.08 5.65 -11.50
N ASP A 220 2.83 5.44 -11.92
CA ASP A 220 1.98 6.50 -12.44
C ASP A 220 1.01 7.04 -11.37
N PRO A 221 0.97 8.37 -11.13
CA PRO A 221 0.11 8.96 -10.10
C PRO A 221 -1.38 8.72 -10.34
N TYR A 222 -1.85 8.72 -11.60
CA TYR A 222 -3.26 8.52 -11.93
C TYR A 222 -3.68 7.06 -11.73
N LEU A 223 -2.86 6.10 -12.18
CA LEU A 223 -3.12 4.67 -11.97
C LEU A 223 -3.14 4.34 -10.48
N VAL A 224 -2.13 4.80 -9.71
CA VAL A 224 -2.07 4.63 -8.25
C VAL A 224 -3.31 5.22 -7.59
N THR A 225 -3.74 6.42 -8.01
CA THR A 225 -4.97 7.05 -7.50
C THR A 225 -6.19 6.18 -7.75
N GLN A 226 -6.41 5.71 -9.00
CA GLN A 226 -7.60 4.91 -9.33
C GLN A 226 -7.64 3.57 -8.58
N MET A 227 -6.49 2.89 -8.45
CA MET A 227 -6.38 1.62 -7.71
C MET A 227 -6.52 1.84 -6.21
N GLY A 228 -5.92 2.91 -5.66
CA GLY A 228 -6.07 3.29 -4.26
C GLY A 228 -7.51 3.62 -3.88
N LEU A 229 -8.21 4.44 -4.68
CA LEU A 229 -9.64 4.73 -4.45
C LEU A 229 -10.52 3.47 -4.54
N ALA A 230 -10.18 2.54 -5.43
CA ALA A 230 -10.87 1.25 -5.54
C ALA A 230 -10.63 0.37 -4.31
N ALA A 231 -9.41 0.33 -3.79
CA ALA A 231 -9.08 -0.38 -2.56
C ALA A 231 -9.84 0.20 -1.35
N ILE A 232 -9.86 1.53 -1.19
CA ILE A 232 -10.60 2.22 -0.12
C ILE A 232 -12.09 1.88 -0.21
N ARG A 233 -12.67 1.91 -1.40
CA ARG A 233 -14.08 1.53 -1.62
C ARG A 233 -14.34 0.09 -1.18
N GLY A 234 -13.39 -0.82 -1.43
CA GLY A 234 -13.48 -2.21 -1.00
C GLY A 234 -13.41 -2.36 0.51
N PHE A 235 -12.43 -1.76 1.15
CA PHE A 235 -12.20 -1.87 2.59
C PHE A 235 -13.26 -1.16 3.41
N GLN A 236 -13.50 0.13 3.14
CA GLN A 236 -14.24 1.02 4.00
C GLN A 236 -15.62 1.38 3.42
N GLY A 237 -15.71 1.58 2.11
CA GLY A 237 -16.89 2.17 1.48
C GLY A 237 -16.97 3.70 1.70
N PRO A 238 -18.04 4.32 1.16
CA PRO A 238 -18.15 5.79 1.11
C PRO A 238 -18.84 6.43 2.31
N THR A 239 -19.39 5.64 3.25
CA THR A 239 -20.32 6.14 4.29
C THR A 239 -19.81 5.91 5.71
N LEU A 240 -20.26 6.78 6.63
CA LEU A 240 -20.17 6.61 8.07
C LEU A 240 -21.59 6.58 8.68
N PRO A 241 -21.81 5.87 9.79
CA PRO A 241 -20.84 4.97 10.46
C PRO A 241 -20.40 3.83 9.57
N LEU A 242 -19.22 3.23 9.92
CA LEU A 242 -18.62 2.13 9.18
C LEU A 242 -19.57 0.92 9.11
N PRO A 243 -19.85 0.35 7.92
CA PRO A 243 -20.66 -0.86 7.81
C PRO A 243 -20.03 -2.05 8.57
N ALA A 244 -20.87 -2.96 9.04
CA ALA A 244 -20.45 -4.05 9.93
C ALA A 244 -19.47 -5.07 9.32
N ASP A 245 -19.39 -5.14 7.99
CA ASP A 245 -18.49 -6.01 7.23
C ASP A 245 -17.26 -5.27 6.66
N LYS A 246 -17.05 -4.01 7.07
CA LYS A 246 -16.00 -3.11 6.60
C LYS A 246 -15.00 -2.79 7.71
N VAL A 247 -13.83 -2.32 7.29
CA VAL A 247 -12.75 -1.81 8.15
C VAL A 247 -12.31 -0.44 7.68
N PHE A 248 -11.87 0.41 8.60
CA PHE A 248 -11.21 1.64 8.22
C PHE A 248 -9.87 1.36 7.56
N VAL A 249 -9.51 2.21 6.60
CA VAL A 249 -8.18 2.22 5.98
C VAL A 249 -7.23 3.14 6.72
N THR A 250 -5.93 2.85 6.63
CA THR A 250 -4.84 3.79 6.91
C THR A 250 -4.09 4.04 5.62
N LEU A 251 -4.24 5.23 5.05
CA LEU A 251 -3.49 5.59 3.84
C LEU A 251 -2.02 5.69 4.15
N LYS A 252 -1.17 5.01 3.38
CA LYS A 252 0.26 5.00 3.63
C LYS A 252 1.09 5.01 2.33
N HIS A 253 2.32 5.56 2.39
CA HIS A 253 2.93 6.32 3.49
C HIS A 253 2.99 7.78 3.07
N PHE A 254 2.57 8.71 3.89
CA PHE A 254 2.50 10.14 3.54
C PHE A 254 3.79 10.86 3.97
N THR A 255 4.74 11.16 3.01
CA THR A 255 4.69 10.93 1.58
C THR A 255 6.10 10.86 0.95
N GLY A 256 6.15 10.52 -0.32
CA GLY A 256 7.42 10.49 -1.08
C GLY A 256 8.24 9.23 -0.88
N HIS A 257 7.75 8.23 -0.15
CA HIS A 257 8.46 7.01 0.23
C HIS A 257 8.92 6.17 -0.97
N GLY A 258 8.21 6.21 -2.10
CA GLY A 258 8.56 5.49 -3.32
C GLY A 258 9.65 6.13 -4.18
N TRP A 259 10.31 7.20 -3.70
CA TRP A 259 11.43 7.88 -4.34
C TRP A 259 12.63 8.06 -3.39
N PRO A 260 13.11 6.99 -2.75
CA PRO A 260 14.20 7.11 -1.80
C PRO A 260 15.55 7.28 -2.52
N GLU A 261 16.44 8.09 -1.94
CA GLU A 261 17.82 8.20 -2.41
C GLU A 261 18.49 6.82 -2.49
N ASN A 262 19.19 6.55 -3.58
CA ASN A 262 19.82 5.26 -3.90
C ASN A 262 18.85 4.06 -4.01
N GLY A 263 17.54 4.27 -3.97
CA GLY A 263 16.55 3.19 -3.87
C GLY A 263 16.57 2.49 -2.50
N THR A 264 17.12 3.13 -1.47
CA THR A 264 17.25 2.56 -0.13
C THR A 264 16.06 2.91 0.73
N ASN A 265 15.41 1.92 1.32
CA ASN A 265 14.26 2.14 2.20
C ASN A 265 14.58 3.13 3.32
N VAL A 266 13.63 4.04 3.61
CA VAL A 266 13.79 5.18 4.54
C VAL A 266 14.69 6.30 4.01
N GLY A 267 15.37 6.13 2.88
CA GLY A 267 16.25 7.16 2.30
C GLY A 267 15.53 8.48 2.00
N PRO A 268 16.26 9.62 1.99
CA PRO A 268 15.71 10.94 1.68
C PRO A 268 14.97 10.97 0.35
N ALA A 269 13.85 11.69 0.28
CA ALA A 269 13.18 12.00 -0.98
C ALA A 269 13.50 13.42 -1.41
N HIS A 270 14.37 13.58 -2.42
CA HIS A 270 14.78 14.88 -2.95
C HIS A 270 13.71 15.44 -3.89
N LEU A 271 12.67 16.02 -3.33
CA LEU A 271 11.48 16.48 -4.04
C LEU A 271 11.22 17.96 -3.78
N GLY A 272 11.02 18.71 -4.85
CA GLY A 272 10.47 20.07 -4.76
C GLY A 272 8.95 20.03 -4.53
N GLU A 273 8.39 21.10 -3.97
CA GLU A 273 6.95 21.20 -3.66
C GLU A 273 6.06 20.93 -4.89
N ARG A 274 6.44 21.41 -6.09
CA ARG A 274 5.66 21.15 -7.31
C ARG A 274 5.59 19.67 -7.64
N GLU A 275 6.68 18.95 -7.53
CA GLU A 275 6.70 17.52 -7.81
C GLU A 275 5.91 16.72 -6.76
N LEU A 276 5.97 17.12 -5.49
CA LEU A 276 5.09 16.59 -4.45
C LEU A 276 3.61 16.74 -4.85
N ARG A 277 3.22 17.94 -5.27
CA ARG A 277 1.83 18.28 -5.63
C ARG A 277 1.33 17.64 -6.92
N GLU A 278 2.23 17.37 -7.88
CA GLU A 278 1.87 16.80 -9.18
C GLU A 278 2.00 15.27 -9.22
N VAL A 279 2.84 14.67 -8.36
CA VAL A 279 3.17 13.23 -8.42
C VAL A 279 2.78 12.49 -7.14
N PHE A 280 3.23 12.95 -5.97
CA PHE A 280 3.12 12.17 -4.74
C PHE A 280 1.88 12.48 -3.90
N PHE A 281 1.34 13.68 -3.98
CA PHE A 281 0.11 14.06 -3.27
C PHE A 281 -1.19 13.55 -3.92
N PRO A 282 -1.32 13.44 -5.26
CA PRO A 282 -2.60 13.15 -5.88
C PRO A 282 -3.34 11.92 -5.35
N PRO A 283 -2.70 10.76 -5.06
CA PRO A 283 -3.39 9.61 -4.50
C PRO A 283 -3.99 9.88 -3.12
N PHE A 284 -3.27 10.59 -2.26
CA PHE A 284 -3.71 10.95 -0.90
C PHE A 284 -4.80 12.03 -0.93
N GLU A 285 -4.58 13.10 -1.71
CA GLU A 285 -5.53 14.19 -1.84
C GLU A 285 -6.88 13.70 -2.38
N ALA A 286 -6.85 12.89 -3.44
CA ALA A 286 -8.04 12.29 -4.02
C ALA A 286 -8.80 11.42 -3.00
N ALA A 287 -8.08 10.60 -2.22
CA ALA A 287 -8.66 9.76 -1.18
C ALA A 287 -9.34 10.60 -0.09
N VAL A 288 -8.64 11.59 0.46
CA VAL A 288 -9.14 12.49 1.53
C VAL A 288 -10.38 13.28 1.06
N LYS A 289 -10.40 13.72 -0.21
CA LYS A 289 -11.52 14.48 -0.77
C LYS A 289 -12.72 13.60 -1.17
N THR A 290 -12.49 12.31 -1.44
CA THR A 290 -13.54 11.39 -1.94
C THR A 290 -14.19 10.57 -0.84
N PHE A 291 -13.42 10.18 0.19
CA PHE A 291 -13.85 9.28 1.24
C PHE A 291 -13.67 9.90 2.63
N PRO A 292 -14.49 9.52 3.62
CA PRO A 292 -14.32 9.97 5.00
C PRO A 292 -13.16 9.22 5.68
N ILE A 293 -11.94 9.47 5.22
CA ILE A 293 -10.72 8.82 5.73
C ILE A 293 -10.50 9.18 7.20
N GLN A 294 -10.36 8.17 8.06
CA GLN A 294 -10.18 8.34 9.50
C GLN A 294 -8.75 8.08 9.98
N SER A 295 -7.90 7.44 9.16
CA SER A 295 -6.51 7.17 9.51
C SER A 295 -5.57 7.37 8.32
N LEU A 296 -4.40 7.94 8.58
CA LEU A 296 -3.32 8.16 7.63
C LEU A 296 -1.99 7.99 8.37
N MET A 297 -1.01 7.37 7.72
CA MET A 297 0.31 7.10 8.30
C MET A 297 1.36 8.05 7.71
N ALA A 298 2.11 8.72 8.59
CA ALA A 298 3.27 9.52 8.19
C ALA A 298 4.38 8.59 7.68
N SER A 299 5.11 9.01 6.64
CA SER A 299 6.20 8.23 6.05
C SER A 299 7.48 8.30 6.88
N TYR A 300 8.34 7.29 6.76
CA TYR A 300 9.65 7.30 7.41
C TYR A 300 10.59 8.38 6.86
N ASN A 301 10.61 8.54 5.53
CA ASN A 301 11.60 9.36 4.85
C ASN A 301 11.46 10.85 5.17
N GLU A 302 12.56 11.55 4.99
CA GLU A 302 12.62 13.01 5.01
C GLU A 302 12.36 13.61 3.63
N ILE A 303 11.81 14.83 3.63
CA ILE A 303 11.64 15.68 2.45
C ILE A 303 12.32 16.99 2.76
N ASP A 304 13.29 17.38 1.92
CA ASP A 304 14.08 18.60 2.13
C ASP A 304 14.69 18.68 3.56
N GLY A 305 15.24 17.55 4.02
CA GLY A 305 15.88 17.40 5.34
C GLY A 305 14.93 17.33 6.53
N ILE A 306 13.60 17.30 6.32
CA ILE A 306 12.62 17.20 7.41
C ILE A 306 11.88 15.87 7.32
N PRO A 307 12.09 14.93 8.27
CA PRO A 307 11.32 13.68 8.32
C PRO A 307 9.83 13.94 8.42
N SER A 308 9.02 13.13 7.74
CA SER A 308 7.57 13.35 7.66
C SER A 308 6.90 13.38 9.03
N HIS A 309 7.40 12.62 10.02
CA HIS A 309 6.91 12.64 11.42
C HIS A 309 7.19 13.97 12.15
N ALA A 310 8.14 14.78 11.69
CA ALA A 310 8.50 16.07 12.25
C ALA A 310 8.08 17.26 11.36
N ASN A 311 7.36 16.98 10.25
CA ASN A 311 7.06 17.96 9.22
C ASN A 311 5.67 18.59 9.40
N SER A 312 5.62 19.71 10.15
CA SER A 312 4.37 20.43 10.39
C SER A 312 3.74 21.00 9.11
N TRP A 313 4.56 21.44 8.13
CA TRP A 313 4.04 21.91 6.85
C TRP A 313 3.26 20.80 6.15
N LEU A 314 3.81 19.59 6.12
CA LEU A 314 3.16 18.44 5.47
C LEU A 314 1.85 18.05 6.17
N LEU A 315 1.89 17.88 7.50
CA LEU A 315 0.79 17.30 8.28
C LEU A 315 -0.27 18.35 8.71
N ASN A 316 0.15 19.57 9.07
CA ASN A 316 -0.80 20.59 9.51
C ASN A 316 -1.23 21.52 8.38
N ASP A 317 -0.30 21.99 7.53
CA ASP A 317 -0.63 22.95 6.50
C ASP A 317 -1.27 22.29 5.28
N VAL A 318 -0.59 21.33 4.67
CA VAL A 318 -1.10 20.64 3.48
C VAL A 318 -2.27 19.71 3.85
N LEU A 319 -2.01 18.71 4.69
CA LEU A 319 -3.00 17.66 4.96
C LEU A 319 -4.25 18.21 5.65
N ARG A 320 -4.09 18.99 6.74
CA ARG A 320 -5.23 19.44 7.54
C ARG A 320 -5.85 20.74 7.06
N ARG A 321 -5.04 21.79 6.75
CA ARG A 321 -5.59 23.11 6.37
C ARG A 321 -6.00 23.17 4.90
N GLU A 322 -5.17 22.67 3.97
CA GLU A 322 -5.50 22.74 2.54
C GLU A 322 -6.53 21.67 2.15
N TRP A 323 -6.32 20.41 2.55
CA TRP A 323 -7.21 19.32 2.14
C TRP A 323 -8.37 19.08 3.10
N GLY A 324 -8.33 19.67 4.30
CA GLY A 324 -9.42 19.58 5.27
C GLY A 324 -9.51 18.24 6.00
N TYR A 325 -8.42 17.45 6.06
CA TYR A 325 -8.38 16.16 6.73
C TYR A 325 -8.74 16.27 8.22
N LYS A 326 -9.65 15.40 8.70
CA LYS A 326 -10.18 15.40 10.06
C LYS A 326 -9.82 14.15 10.87
N GLY A 327 -9.26 13.13 10.23
CA GLY A 327 -8.89 11.87 10.87
C GLY A 327 -7.62 11.94 11.69
N ALA A 328 -7.24 10.82 12.31
CA ALA A 328 -5.99 10.66 13.03
C ALA A 328 -4.81 10.44 12.07
N VAL A 329 -3.66 11.00 12.41
CA VAL A 329 -2.38 10.65 11.79
C VAL A 329 -1.66 9.71 12.75
N VAL A 330 -1.29 8.53 12.25
CA VAL A 330 -0.49 7.56 13.00
C VAL A 330 0.96 7.63 12.57
N SER A 331 1.90 7.36 13.47
CA SER A 331 3.28 7.17 13.08
C SER A 331 3.41 5.88 12.28
N ASP A 332 4.42 5.76 11.41
CA ASP A 332 4.89 4.44 11.02
C ASP A 332 5.59 3.76 12.20
N TYR A 333 5.83 2.45 12.11
CA TYR A 333 6.37 1.67 13.21
C TYR A 333 7.74 2.19 13.63
N TYR A 334 7.83 2.58 14.92
CA TYR A 334 9.02 3.21 15.51
C TYR A 334 9.42 4.57 14.91
N GLY A 335 8.60 5.19 14.07
CA GLY A 335 8.92 6.43 13.36
C GLY A 335 9.30 7.58 14.29
N ILE A 336 8.75 7.67 15.52
CA ILE A 336 9.16 8.67 16.52
C ILE A 336 10.56 8.37 17.05
N ARG A 337 10.86 7.10 17.34
CA ARG A 337 12.20 6.66 17.76
C ARG A 337 13.24 6.91 16.67
N GLU A 338 12.87 6.74 15.39
CA GLU A 338 13.77 6.94 14.27
C GLU A 338 14.21 8.40 14.08
N LEU A 339 13.46 9.38 14.57
CA LEU A 339 13.92 10.76 14.64
C LEU A 339 15.19 10.91 15.49
N VAL A 340 15.41 10.01 16.45
CA VAL A 340 16.63 9.94 17.27
C VAL A 340 17.68 9.03 16.63
N THR A 341 17.28 7.78 16.27
CA THR A 341 18.24 6.72 15.95
C THR A 341 18.73 6.71 14.52
N ARG A 342 17.94 7.24 13.57
CA ARG A 342 18.27 7.30 12.14
C ARG A 342 18.48 8.72 11.63
N HIS A 343 17.51 9.59 11.90
CA HIS A 343 17.59 10.98 11.42
C HIS A 343 18.48 11.88 12.28
N HIS A 344 18.81 11.47 13.52
CA HIS A 344 19.69 12.21 14.45
C HIS A 344 19.25 13.65 14.70
N LEU A 345 17.92 13.91 14.69
CA LEU A 345 17.38 15.24 14.94
C LEU A 345 17.33 15.60 16.43
N TYR A 346 17.18 14.59 17.28
CA TYR A 346 17.02 14.74 18.72
C TYR A 346 17.97 13.80 19.47
N SER A 347 18.32 14.17 20.70
CA SER A 347 19.19 13.36 21.57
C SER A 347 18.42 12.26 22.31
N ASP A 348 17.12 12.44 22.48
CA ASP A 348 16.25 11.46 23.14
C ASP A 348 14.83 11.44 22.57
N VAL A 349 14.09 10.40 22.93
CA VAL A 349 12.74 10.15 22.42
C VAL A 349 11.69 11.12 23.00
N LYS A 350 11.95 11.77 24.13
CA LYS A 350 11.04 12.75 24.74
C LYS A 350 10.97 14.02 23.88
N ASP A 351 12.13 14.53 23.43
CA ASP A 351 12.20 15.68 22.53
C ASP A 351 11.61 15.33 21.15
N ALA A 352 11.84 14.11 20.68
CA ALA A 352 11.20 13.61 19.45
C ALA A 352 9.68 13.59 19.60
N ALA A 353 9.14 13.11 20.71
CA ALA A 353 7.69 13.06 20.98
C ALA A 353 7.07 14.47 21.05
N ASP A 354 7.75 15.43 21.71
CA ASP A 354 7.35 16.84 21.76
C ASP A 354 7.20 17.39 20.33
N ARG A 355 8.21 17.22 19.49
CA ARG A 355 8.17 17.69 18.11
C ARG A 355 7.06 16.99 17.31
N THR A 356 6.92 15.68 17.46
CA THR A 356 6.00 14.87 16.67
C THR A 356 4.53 15.23 16.94
N ILE A 357 4.14 15.40 18.22
CA ILE A 357 2.76 15.79 18.56
C ILE A 357 2.43 17.20 18.03
N HIS A 358 3.38 18.15 18.10
CA HIS A 358 3.23 19.47 17.52
C HIS A 358 3.17 19.44 15.98
N SER A 359 3.85 18.50 15.35
CA SER A 359 3.80 18.34 13.89
C SER A 359 2.49 17.73 13.38
N GLY A 360 1.65 17.17 14.28
CA GLY A 360 0.32 16.70 13.93
C GLY A 360 0.16 15.19 13.82
N VAL A 361 1.13 14.39 14.27
CA VAL A 361 0.97 12.94 14.49
C VAL A 361 0.17 12.73 15.76
N ASP A 362 -0.92 11.96 15.70
CA ASP A 362 -1.83 11.76 16.81
C ASP A 362 -1.56 10.48 17.61
N VAL A 363 -1.08 9.42 16.96
CA VAL A 363 -0.91 8.10 17.58
C VAL A 363 0.49 7.56 17.31
N GLU A 364 1.14 7.06 18.35
CA GLU A 364 2.40 6.33 18.25
C GLU A 364 2.15 4.83 17.99
N THR A 365 2.89 4.28 17.03
CA THR A 365 2.91 2.85 16.70
C THR A 365 4.36 2.34 16.65
N PRO A 366 4.63 1.06 16.92
CA PRO A 366 3.71 0.00 17.34
C PRO A 366 3.63 -0.15 18.86
N ASP A 367 4.52 0.47 19.62
CA ASP A 367 4.62 0.39 21.10
C ASP A 367 4.84 1.78 21.71
N PRO A 368 4.42 2.01 22.96
CA PRO A 368 4.55 3.30 23.61
C PRO A 368 6.00 3.55 24.07
N GLU A 369 6.71 4.41 23.39
CA GLU A 369 8.06 4.86 23.75
C GLU A 369 8.11 6.38 23.96
N GLY A 370 7.83 7.14 22.91
CA GLY A 370 7.83 8.60 22.92
C GLY A 370 6.61 9.18 23.61
N TYR A 371 5.42 8.71 23.25
CA TYR A 371 4.17 9.24 23.79
C TYR A 371 3.93 8.85 25.24
N ALA A 372 4.61 7.84 25.75
CA ALA A 372 4.71 7.57 27.19
C ALA A 372 5.33 8.77 27.98
N LYS A 373 6.00 9.70 27.30
CA LYS A 373 6.56 10.94 27.89
C LYS A 373 5.61 12.14 27.83
N LEU A 374 4.49 12.04 27.10
CA LEU A 374 3.54 13.15 26.98
C LEU A 374 2.99 13.65 28.32
N PRO A 375 2.67 12.81 29.34
CA PRO A 375 2.23 13.32 30.64
C PRO A 375 3.28 14.18 31.34
N GLU A 376 4.57 13.89 31.16
CA GLU A 376 5.67 14.70 31.67
C GLU A 376 5.78 16.02 30.92
N LEU A 377 5.77 16.00 29.59
CA LEU A 377 5.82 17.16 28.72
C LEU A 377 4.66 18.14 28.98
N VAL A 378 3.47 17.64 29.27
CA VAL A 378 2.31 18.47 29.64
C VAL A 378 2.55 19.16 31.00
N ARG A 379 3.05 18.41 32.00
CA ARG A 379 3.36 18.97 33.31
C ARG A 379 4.49 20.02 33.26
N GLU A 380 5.43 19.88 32.36
CA GLU A 380 6.48 20.86 32.08
C GLU A 380 5.98 22.07 31.26
N GLY A 381 4.76 22.05 30.77
CA GLY A 381 4.18 23.10 29.92
C GLY A 381 4.74 23.16 28.50
N ARG A 382 5.47 22.15 28.06
CA ARG A 382 6.01 22.04 26.69
C ARG A 382 4.91 21.61 25.70
N VAL A 383 4.04 20.68 26.09
CA VAL A 383 2.89 20.23 25.29
C VAL A 383 1.60 20.77 25.90
N PRO A 384 0.86 21.64 25.19
CA PRO A 384 -0.43 22.13 25.66
C PRO A 384 -1.46 20.99 25.73
N MET A 385 -2.28 20.94 26.81
CA MET A 385 -3.39 19.99 26.95
C MET A 385 -4.31 19.96 25.72
N ALA A 386 -4.50 21.12 25.07
CA ALA A 386 -5.33 21.23 23.89
C ALA A 386 -4.85 20.37 22.70
N LEU A 387 -3.54 20.13 22.54
CA LEU A 387 -3.01 19.24 21.53
C LEU A 387 -3.34 17.77 21.84
N ILE A 388 -3.18 17.37 23.11
CA ILE A 388 -3.57 16.04 23.59
C ILE A 388 -5.07 15.83 23.34
N ASP A 389 -5.91 16.80 23.74
CA ASP A 389 -7.36 16.73 23.55
C ASP A 389 -7.76 16.61 22.07
N GLN A 390 -7.04 17.29 21.17
CA GLN A 390 -7.29 17.19 19.73
C GLN A 390 -6.94 15.79 19.18
N ALA A 391 -5.79 15.25 19.58
CA ALA A 391 -5.38 13.92 19.15
C ALA A 391 -6.36 12.84 19.66
N VAL A 392 -6.67 12.87 20.96
CA VAL A 392 -7.64 11.95 21.58
C VAL A 392 -9.03 12.07 20.95
N ARG A 393 -9.51 13.28 20.68
CA ARG A 393 -10.80 13.51 19.99
C ARG A 393 -10.87 12.76 18.66
N ARG A 394 -9.80 12.78 17.87
CA ARG A 394 -9.73 12.07 16.58
C ARG A 394 -9.78 10.55 16.75
N VAL A 395 -9.03 10.03 17.71
CA VAL A 395 -9.03 8.59 18.02
C VAL A 395 -10.40 8.13 18.54
N LEU A 396 -10.99 8.87 19.47
CA LEU A 396 -12.33 8.56 20.00
C LEU A 396 -13.39 8.60 18.90
N LYS A 397 -13.34 9.61 18.02
CA LYS A 397 -14.26 9.70 16.88
C LYS A 397 -14.14 8.49 15.97
N LEU A 398 -12.92 8.06 15.64
CA LEU A 398 -12.68 6.83 14.86
C LEU A 398 -13.34 5.62 15.55
N LYS A 399 -13.16 5.44 16.86
CA LYS A 399 -13.75 4.33 17.62
C LYS A 399 -15.28 4.34 17.61
N PHE A 400 -15.89 5.52 17.76
CA PHE A 400 -17.35 5.66 17.68
C PHE A 400 -17.87 5.37 16.27
N GLU A 401 -17.24 5.94 15.24
CA GLU A 401 -17.63 5.73 13.84
C GLU A 401 -17.39 4.28 13.38
N ALA A 402 -16.44 3.55 14.01
CA ALA A 402 -16.25 2.12 13.82
C ALA A 402 -17.33 1.25 14.46
N GLY A 403 -18.22 1.84 15.29
CA GLY A 403 -19.25 1.14 16.05
C GLY A 403 -18.69 0.29 17.20
N LEU A 404 -17.45 0.56 17.66
CA LEU A 404 -16.80 -0.24 18.69
C LEU A 404 -17.48 -0.14 20.05
N PHE A 405 -18.11 0.98 20.38
CA PHE A 405 -18.83 1.14 21.63
C PHE A 405 -20.13 0.31 21.69
N GLU A 406 -20.74 0.06 20.55
CA GLU A 406 -21.95 -0.74 20.40
C GLU A 406 -21.68 -2.21 20.15
N HIS A 407 -20.59 -2.50 19.36
CA HIS A 407 -20.26 -3.83 18.86
C HIS A 407 -18.75 -4.13 19.00
N PRO A 408 -18.22 -4.19 20.23
CA PRO A 408 -16.79 -4.42 20.44
C PRO A 408 -16.34 -5.86 20.17
N TYR A 409 -17.27 -6.83 20.15
CA TYR A 409 -16.97 -8.26 20.15
C TYR A 409 -17.19 -8.90 18.78
N PRO A 410 -16.16 -9.53 18.16
CA PRO A 410 -16.37 -10.39 17.00
C PRO A 410 -17.14 -11.67 17.36
N ASP A 411 -17.85 -12.20 16.37
CA ASP A 411 -18.53 -13.51 16.51
C ASP A 411 -17.55 -14.66 16.27
N VAL A 412 -17.03 -15.21 17.36
CA VAL A 412 -16.06 -16.32 17.36
C VAL A 412 -16.56 -17.52 16.56
N ALA A 413 -17.85 -17.87 16.69
CA ALA A 413 -18.42 -19.04 16.06
C ALA A 413 -18.42 -18.98 14.52
N THR A 414 -18.50 -17.77 13.95
CA THR A 414 -18.56 -17.57 12.50
C THR A 414 -17.25 -17.10 11.88
N ALA A 415 -16.25 -16.71 12.68
CA ALA A 415 -14.98 -16.17 12.17
C ALA A 415 -14.29 -17.11 11.16
N GLN A 416 -14.20 -18.40 11.49
CA GLN A 416 -13.59 -19.42 10.62
C GLN A 416 -14.38 -19.61 9.32
N ALA A 417 -15.72 -19.60 9.37
CA ALA A 417 -16.58 -19.80 8.21
C ALA A 417 -16.56 -18.60 7.22
N LYS A 418 -16.27 -17.40 7.75
CA LYS A 418 -16.14 -16.16 6.94
C LYS A 418 -14.75 -15.98 6.33
N THR A 419 -13.80 -16.86 6.64
CA THR A 419 -12.41 -16.78 6.16
C THR A 419 -12.19 -17.76 5.02
N ALA A 420 -11.52 -17.32 3.94
CA ALA A 420 -11.16 -18.09 2.75
C ALA A 420 -12.36 -18.91 2.21
N THR A 421 -13.46 -18.21 1.98
CA THR A 421 -14.67 -18.80 1.41
C THR A 421 -14.41 -19.25 -0.04
N PRO A 422 -15.18 -20.22 -0.59
CA PRO A 422 -15.03 -20.63 -1.98
C PRO A 422 -15.07 -19.47 -2.98
N ASP A 423 -15.93 -18.46 -2.74
CA ASP A 423 -16.02 -17.26 -3.59
C ASP A 423 -14.76 -16.40 -3.50
N ALA A 424 -14.15 -16.31 -2.31
CA ALA A 424 -12.89 -15.58 -2.11
C ALA A 424 -11.74 -16.26 -2.87
N VAL A 425 -11.66 -17.59 -2.80
CA VAL A 425 -10.66 -18.39 -3.53
C VAL A 425 -10.87 -18.27 -5.04
N ALA A 426 -12.12 -18.34 -5.51
CA ALA A 426 -12.45 -18.13 -6.92
C ALA A 426 -12.07 -16.73 -7.41
N LEU A 427 -12.28 -15.69 -6.59
CA LEU A 427 -11.86 -14.34 -6.90
C LEU A 427 -10.33 -14.21 -6.95
N ALA A 428 -9.60 -14.89 -6.06
CA ALA A 428 -8.14 -14.92 -6.09
C ALA A 428 -7.61 -15.50 -7.41
N ARG A 429 -8.23 -16.57 -7.92
CA ARG A 429 -7.92 -17.11 -9.26
C ARG A 429 -8.19 -16.11 -10.36
N ILE A 430 -9.36 -15.47 -10.38
CA ILE A 430 -9.69 -14.44 -11.38
C ILE A 430 -8.67 -13.29 -11.34
N ALA A 431 -8.24 -12.89 -10.14
CA ALA A 431 -7.24 -11.84 -9.99
C ALA A 431 -5.87 -12.29 -10.53
N ALA A 432 -5.44 -13.52 -10.26
CA ALA A 432 -4.22 -14.11 -10.79
C ALA A 432 -4.26 -14.20 -12.33
N ASP A 433 -5.38 -14.69 -12.90
CA ASP A 433 -5.60 -14.78 -14.35
C ASP A 433 -5.42 -13.42 -15.06
N ARG A 434 -5.97 -12.34 -14.46
CA ARG A 434 -6.01 -11.01 -15.07
C ARG A 434 -4.73 -10.21 -14.86
N ALA A 435 -3.93 -10.55 -13.85
CA ALA A 435 -2.70 -9.84 -13.51
C ALA A 435 -1.53 -10.21 -14.44
N ILE A 436 -1.55 -11.40 -15.06
CA ILE A 436 -0.45 -11.88 -15.91
C ILE A 436 -0.30 -11.01 -17.16
N VAL A 437 0.92 -10.51 -17.37
CA VAL A 437 1.29 -9.70 -18.54
C VAL A 437 2.10 -10.54 -19.51
N LEU A 438 1.63 -10.67 -20.75
CA LEU A 438 2.38 -11.32 -21.82
C LEU A 438 3.38 -10.32 -22.41
N LEU A 439 4.68 -10.54 -22.18
CA LEU A 439 5.74 -9.66 -22.67
C LEU A 439 6.25 -10.05 -24.07
N LYS A 440 6.24 -11.34 -24.39
CA LYS A 440 6.71 -11.86 -25.69
C LYS A 440 6.01 -13.17 -26.05
N ASN A 441 5.75 -13.39 -27.35
CA ASN A 441 5.14 -14.63 -27.87
C ASN A 441 5.56 -14.85 -29.33
N ASP A 442 6.80 -15.30 -29.53
CA ASP A 442 7.35 -15.49 -30.86
C ASP A 442 6.61 -16.62 -31.61
N ARG A 443 6.25 -16.36 -32.84
CA ARG A 443 5.59 -17.31 -33.73
C ARG A 443 4.30 -17.91 -33.16
N GLY A 444 3.69 -17.27 -32.18
CA GLY A 444 2.47 -17.77 -31.53
C GLY A 444 2.68 -19.10 -30.78
N LEU A 445 3.80 -19.23 -30.04
CA LEU A 445 4.04 -20.39 -29.17
C LEU A 445 2.91 -20.59 -28.19
N LEU A 446 2.44 -19.53 -27.59
CA LEU A 446 1.29 -19.54 -26.69
C LEU A 446 0.01 -19.13 -27.44
N PRO A 447 -1.15 -19.71 -27.12
CA PRO A 447 -1.34 -20.73 -26.07
C PRO A 447 -0.85 -22.12 -26.52
N LEU A 448 -0.41 -22.89 -25.51
CA LEU A 448 0.01 -24.27 -25.71
C LEU A 448 -1.19 -25.16 -26.12
N ASP A 449 -0.96 -26.09 -27.04
CA ASP A 449 -1.95 -27.10 -27.42
C ASP A 449 -1.68 -28.41 -26.66
N ALA A 450 -2.46 -28.67 -25.62
CA ALA A 450 -2.31 -29.84 -24.77
C ALA A 450 -2.38 -31.18 -25.55
N SER A 451 -3.04 -31.21 -26.74
CA SER A 451 -3.14 -32.43 -27.56
C SER A 451 -1.85 -32.78 -28.30
N LYS A 452 -0.91 -31.83 -28.43
CA LYS A 452 0.40 -31.99 -29.05
C LYS A 452 1.54 -32.26 -28.07
N ILE A 453 1.25 -32.30 -26.78
CA ILE A 453 2.24 -32.49 -25.71
C ILE A 453 2.11 -33.90 -25.18
N HIS A 454 3.20 -34.67 -25.18
CA HIS A 454 3.28 -35.96 -24.50
C HIS A 454 4.02 -35.86 -23.19
N ARG A 455 4.99 -34.92 -23.12
CA ARG A 455 5.83 -34.67 -21.93
C ARG A 455 6.16 -33.22 -21.82
N MET A 456 5.94 -32.66 -20.62
CA MET A 456 6.28 -31.29 -20.26
C MET A 456 7.37 -31.32 -19.20
N ALA A 457 8.38 -30.44 -19.32
CA ALA A 457 9.32 -30.15 -18.25
C ALA A 457 8.91 -28.85 -17.56
N VAL A 458 8.76 -28.88 -16.23
CA VAL A 458 8.53 -27.72 -15.38
C VAL A 458 9.81 -27.47 -14.57
N LEU A 459 10.42 -26.32 -14.77
CA LEU A 459 11.75 -25.98 -14.22
C LEU A 459 11.69 -24.74 -13.36
N GLY A 460 12.53 -24.69 -12.35
CA GLY A 460 12.68 -23.57 -11.42
C GLY A 460 12.16 -23.87 -10.03
N THR A 461 12.86 -23.35 -9.00
CA THR A 461 12.42 -23.50 -7.60
C THR A 461 11.00 -22.98 -7.41
N HIS A 462 10.72 -21.80 -7.96
CA HIS A 462 9.42 -21.13 -7.83
C HIS A 462 8.26 -21.86 -8.52
N ALA A 463 8.56 -22.85 -9.35
CA ALA A 463 7.51 -23.68 -9.93
C ALA A 463 6.82 -24.59 -8.90
N LYS A 464 7.56 -25.03 -7.86
CA LYS A 464 7.07 -25.87 -6.78
C LYS A 464 6.86 -25.05 -5.50
N ASP A 465 7.87 -24.28 -5.12
CA ASP A 465 7.84 -23.44 -3.93
C ASP A 465 7.46 -22.01 -4.33
N THR A 466 6.19 -21.83 -4.70
CA THR A 466 5.66 -20.58 -5.28
C THR A 466 5.72 -19.44 -4.26
N PRO A 467 6.42 -18.32 -4.58
CA PRO A 467 6.44 -17.14 -3.72
C PRO A 467 5.10 -16.40 -3.79
N ILE A 468 4.65 -15.87 -2.66
CA ILE A 468 3.44 -15.04 -2.57
C ILE A 468 3.73 -13.59 -2.16
N GLY A 469 5.00 -13.27 -1.86
CA GLY A 469 5.48 -11.92 -1.56
C GLY A 469 5.45 -11.55 -0.09
N GLY A 470 5.95 -10.35 0.21
CA GLY A 470 5.95 -9.76 1.55
C GLY A 470 4.54 -9.46 2.06
N TYR A 471 4.43 -9.16 3.36
CA TYR A 471 3.14 -8.93 4.02
C TYR A 471 2.10 -10.02 3.69
N SER A 472 2.54 -11.26 3.76
CA SER A 472 1.73 -12.47 3.58
C SER A 472 1.82 -13.34 4.84
N ASP A 473 0.72 -13.99 5.18
CA ASP A 473 0.71 -15.13 6.09
C ASP A 473 0.38 -16.40 5.28
N VAL A 474 0.38 -17.55 5.92
CA VAL A 474 0.14 -18.84 5.28
C VAL A 474 -1.35 -19.00 4.96
N PRO A 475 -1.78 -18.95 3.69
CA PRO A 475 -3.15 -19.26 3.31
C PRO A 475 -3.45 -20.76 3.53
N ARG A 476 -4.72 -21.16 3.38
CA ARG A 476 -5.09 -22.58 3.56
C ARG A 476 -4.40 -23.51 2.57
N HIS A 477 -4.16 -23.03 1.35
CA HIS A 477 -3.46 -23.73 0.29
C HIS A 477 -2.89 -22.73 -0.71
N VAL A 478 -1.70 -23.02 -1.23
CA VAL A 478 -1.10 -22.31 -2.37
C VAL A 478 -1.01 -23.31 -3.51
N VAL A 479 -1.68 -23.02 -4.60
CA VAL A 479 -1.55 -23.81 -5.83
C VAL A 479 -0.28 -23.38 -6.56
N SER A 480 0.71 -24.24 -6.56
CA SER A 480 1.98 -24.00 -7.24
C SER A 480 1.84 -24.10 -8.76
N VAL A 481 2.79 -23.50 -9.49
CA VAL A 481 2.82 -23.65 -10.97
C VAL A 481 2.92 -25.12 -11.36
N LEU A 482 3.72 -25.89 -10.61
CA LEU A 482 3.85 -27.34 -10.85
C LEU A 482 2.50 -28.05 -10.70
N GLU A 483 1.74 -27.79 -9.65
CA GLU A 483 0.40 -28.36 -9.44
C GLU A 483 -0.56 -27.96 -10.55
N GLY A 484 -0.58 -26.66 -10.94
CA GLY A 484 -1.42 -26.21 -12.05
C GLY A 484 -1.09 -26.92 -13.37
N MET A 485 0.19 -27.16 -13.69
CA MET A 485 0.59 -27.92 -14.87
C MET A 485 0.21 -29.39 -14.76
N GLN A 486 0.34 -30.00 -13.58
CA GLN A 486 -0.05 -31.40 -13.32
C GLN A 486 -1.55 -31.60 -13.45
N GLU A 487 -2.36 -30.66 -12.99
CA GLU A 487 -3.81 -30.71 -13.15
C GLU A 487 -4.23 -30.69 -14.62
N VAL A 488 -3.65 -29.79 -15.43
CA VAL A 488 -3.91 -29.74 -16.87
C VAL A 488 -3.40 -30.99 -17.55
N GLY A 489 -2.25 -31.53 -17.15
CA GLY A 489 -1.63 -32.73 -17.71
C GLY A 489 -2.34 -34.04 -17.38
N LYS A 490 -3.20 -34.07 -16.34
CA LYS A 490 -3.84 -35.26 -15.84
C LYS A 490 -4.60 -36.01 -16.95
N GLY A 491 -4.14 -37.25 -17.27
CA GLY A 491 -4.68 -38.07 -18.32
C GLY A 491 -4.38 -37.62 -19.76
N ARG A 492 -3.53 -36.60 -19.95
CA ARG A 492 -3.17 -36.04 -21.25
C ARG A 492 -1.69 -36.18 -21.58
N PHE A 493 -0.82 -35.67 -20.66
CA PHE A 493 0.63 -35.72 -20.84
C PHE A 493 1.35 -35.83 -19.48
N ALA A 494 2.60 -36.29 -19.50
CA ALA A 494 3.43 -36.38 -18.33
C ALA A 494 4.04 -35.03 -17.99
N VAL A 495 4.15 -34.70 -16.71
CA VAL A 495 4.82 -33.49 -16.19
C VAL A 495 6.01 -33.90 -15.35
N ASP A 496 7.20 -33.56 -15.80
CA ASP A 496 8.46 -33.81 -15.10
C ASP A 496 8.97 -32.49 -14.48
N TYR A 497 9.33 -32.52 -13.19
CA TYR A 497 9.86 -31.37 -12.48
C TYR A 497 11.36 -31.48 -12.28
N SER A 498 12.05 -30.33 -12.37
CA SER A 498 13.43 -30.17 -11.89
C SER A 498 13.62 -28.77 -11.30
N GLU A 499 14.27 -28.68 -10.13
CA GLU A 499 14.49 -27.41 -9.45
C GLU A 499 15.35 -26.41 -10.29
N GLY A 500 16.27 -26.91 -11.10
CA GLY A 500 17.07 -26.11 -12.02
C GLY A 500 18.04 -25.12 -11.34
N VAL A 501 17.49 -24.25 -10.52
CA VAL A 501 18.27 -23.25 -9.76
C VAL A 501 17.56 -22.91 -8.46
N ARG A 502 18.32 -22.69 -7.41
CA ARG A 502 17.85 -22.18 -6.12
C ARG A 502 18.47 -20.80 -5.86
N LEU A 503 17.70 -19.84 -5.35
CA LEU A 503 18.15 -18.46 -5.16
C LEU A 503 18.89 -18.31 -3.84
N THR A 504 18.16 -18.49 -2.75
CA THR A 504 18.63 -18.29 -1.38
C THR A 504 18.62 -19.60 -0.59
N GLU A 505 19.46 -19.70 0.43
CA GLU A 505 19.54 -20.89 1.29
C GLU A 505 18.28 -21.07 2.14
N SER A 506 17.56 -19.99 2.43
CA SER A 506 16.26 -19.98 3.10
C SER A 506 15.27 -19.07 2.38
N ARG A 507 14.01 -19.08 2.79
CA ARG A 507 12.95 -18.17 2.34
C ARG A 507 12.36 -17.36 3.49
N CYS A 508 13.05 -17.30 4.61
CA CYS A 508 12.61 -16.60 5.79
C CYS A 508 12.53 -15.09 5.53
N TRP A 509 11.32 -14.55 5.39
CA TRP A 509 11.10 -13.12 5.15
C TRP A 509 11.59 -12.26 6.31
N SER A 510 11.42 -12.71 7.56
CA SER A 510 11.80 -11.96 8.77
C SER A 510 13.25 -12.19 9.21
N CYS A 511 14.02 -13.04 8.51
CA CYS A 511 15.41 -13.28 8.85
C CYS A 511 16.32 -12.17 8.30
N ASP A 512 17.22 -11.66 9.11
CA ASP A 512 18.16 -10.60 8.72
C ASP A 512 19.10 -11.06 7.61
N GLU A 513 19.72 -12.22 7.79
CA GLU A 513 20.73 -12.71 6.87
C GLU A 513 20.11 -13.36 5.62
N VAL A 514 20.53 -12.89 4.45
CA VAL A 514 20.19 -13.48 3.14
C VAL A 514 21.46 -14.03 2.50
N LYS A 515 21.51 -15.35 2.30
CA LYS A 515 22.62 -16.04 1.64
C LYS A 515 22.21 -16.62 0.32
N LEU A 516 22.94 -16.27 -0.74
CA LEU A 516 22.76 -16.91 -2.04
C LEU A 516 23.27 -18.35 -2.00
N VAL A 517 22.55 -19.25 -2.69
CA VAL A 517 23.00 -20.63 -2.88
C VAL A 517 24.30 -20.64 -3.69
N PRO A 518 25.31 -21.38 -3.24
CA PRO A 518 26.60 -21.43 -3.95
C PRO A 518 26.45 -21.88 -5.41
N ALA A 519 27.15 -21.20 -6.33
CA ALA A 519 27.07 -21.47 -7.77
C ALA A 519 27.40 -22.92 -8.13
N ALA A 520 28.27 -23.61 -7.35
CA ALA A 520 28.57 -25.01 -7.56
C ALA A 520 27.39 -25.95 -7.35
N VAL A 521 26.47 -25.60 -6.42
CA VAL A 521 25.21 -26.33 -6.20
C VAL A 521 24.29 -26.11 -7.39
N ASN A 522 24.09 -24.84 -7.79
CA ASN A 522 23.24 -24.48 -8.91
C ASN A 522 23.72 -25.09 -10.23
N ARG A 523 25.03 -25.19 -10.51
CA ARG A 523 25.53 -25.90 -11.70
C ARG A 523 25.07 -27.35 -11.78
N LYS A 524 24.99 -28.05 -10.63
CA LYS A 524 24.46 -29.44 -10.60
C LYS A 524 22.97 -29.50 -10.86
N LEU A 525 22.22 -28.54 -10.27
CA LEU A 525 20.78 -28.43 -10.49
C LEU A 525 20.44 -28.10 -11.95
N ILE A 526 21.21 -27.19 -12.56
CA ILE A 526 21.07 -26.83 -13.99
C ILE A 526 21.35 -28.06 -14.89
N ALA A 527 22.40 -28.84 -14.58
CA ALA A 527 22.70 -30.06 -15.36
C ALA A 527 21.54 -31.07 -15.28
N ALA A 528 20.91 -31.25 -14.11
CA ALA A 528 19.74 -32.11 -13.93
C ALA A 528 18.54 -31.58 -14.71
N ALA A 529 18.27 -30.27 -14.66
CA ALA A 529 17.19 -29.62 -15.40
C ALA A 529 17.35 -29.78 -16.92
N VAL A 530 18.58 -29.66 -17.44
CA VAL A 530 18.88 -29.93 -18.86
C VAL A 530 18.51 -31.38 -19.24
N GLN A 531 18.79 -32.38 -18.39
CA GLN A 531 18.40 -33.77 -18.67
C GLN A 531 16.88 -33.96 -18.66
N THR A 532 16.17 -33.27 -17.78
CA THR A 532 14.71 -33.28 -17.75
C THR A 532 14.14 -32.62 -19.02
N ALA A 533 14.63 -31.44 -19.38
CA ALA A 533 14.19 -30.70 -20.57
C ALA A 533 14.44 -31.43 -21.89
N LYS A 534 15.57 -32.17 -22.01
CA LYS A 534 15.84 -32.98 -23.23
C LYS A 534 14.76 -33.99 -23.56
N LYS A 535 14.08 -34.53 -22.57
CA LYS A 535 13.02 -35.55 -22.74
C LYS A 535 11.64 -34.92 -23.04
N ALA A 536 11.50 -33.62 -22.84
CA ALA A 536 10.20 -32.95 -22.97
C ALA A 536 9.94 -32.43 -24.40
N ASP A 537 8.68 -32.32 -24.76
CA ASP A 537 8.22 -31.63 -25.96
C ASP A 537 8.18 -30.12 -25.77
N VAL A 538 7.89 -29.67 -24.56
CA VAL A 538 7.79 -28.26 -24.16
C VAL A 538 8.34 -28.05 -22.77
N VAL A 539 8.91 -26.87 -22.53
CA VAL A 539 9.45 -26.46 -21.24
C VAL A 539 8.65 -25.26 -20.70
N VAL A 540 8.26 -25.33 -19.42
CA VAL A 540 7.76 -24.21 -18.63
C VAL A 540 8.83 -23.89 -17.59
N MET A 541 9.41 -22.70 -17.64
CA MET A 541 10.50 -22.29 -16.77
C MET A 541 10.05 -21.10 -15.91
N VAL A 542 10.12 -21.25 -14.58
CA VAL A 542 9.69 -20.25 -13.62
C VAL A 542 10.91 -19.64 -12.95
N LEU A 543 11.11 -18.36 -13.17
CA LEU A 543 12.24 -17.57 -12.67
C LEU A 543 11.73 -16.35 -11.89
N GLY A 544 12.64 -15.57 -11.30
CA GLY A 544 12.29 -14.29 -10.67
C GLY A 544 12.97 -14.04 -9.33
N GLY A 545 12.19 -13.61 -8.36
CA GLY A 545 12.62 -13.34 -6.99
C GLY A 545 11.82 -14.14 -5.95
N ASN A 546 12.19 -14.00 -4.69
CA ASN A 546 11.44 -14.52 -3.57
C ASN A 546 11.31 -13.44 -2.47
N GLU A 547 10.67 -13.78 -1.37
CA GLU A 547 10.39 -12.88 -0.25
C GLU A 547 11.65 -12.29 0.42
N GLN A 548 12.83 -12.83 0.16
CA GLN A 548 14.09 -12.26 0.63
C GLN A 548 14.76 -11.33 -0.36
N THR A 549 14.41 -11.40 -1.63
CA THR A 549 15.01 -10.60 -2.70
C THR A 549 14.21 -9.36 -3.07
N SER A 550 13.01 -9.21 -2.51
CA SER A 550 12.14 -8.04 -2.60
C SER A 550 11.33 -7.97 -1.31
N ARG A 551 11.67 -7.04 -0.42
CA ARG A 551 11.01 -6.86 0.88
C ARG A 551 11.34 -5.50 1.47
N GLU A 552 10.63 -5.10 2.50
CA GLU A 552 10.96 -3.94 3.31
C GLU A 552 12.32 -4.14 4.01
N GLY A 553 13.19 -3.14 3.88
CA GLY A 553 14.48 -3.07 4.60
C GLY A 553 14.33 -2.23 5.87
N TRP A 554 13.94 -2.83 7.01
CA TRP A 554 13.65 -2.09 8.24
C TRP A 554 14.83 -1.89 9.19
N ALA A 555 15.99 -2.51 8.94
CA ALA A 555 17.18 -2.38 9.77
C ALA A 555 18.45 -2.48 8.94
N GLU A 556 19.59 -2.04 9.48
CA GLU A 556 20.90 -2.18 8.83
C GLU A 556 21.25 -3.63 8.51
N THR A 557 20.77 -4.56 9.29
CA THR A 557 20.94 -6.01 9.10
C THR A 557 19.82 -6.64 8.28
N HIS A 558 18.63 -6.02 8.22
CA HIS A 558 17.47 -6.52 7.50
C HIS A 558 17.28 -5.77 6.17
N LEU A 559 18.00 -6.20 5.14
CA LEU A 559 18.02 -5.54 3.84
C LEU A 559 16.97 -6.12 2.88
N GLY A 560 16.43 -5.27 2.01
CA GLY A 560 15.44 -5.62 0.97
C GLY A 560 15.68 -4.92 -0.35
N ASP A 561 16.43 -3.81 -0.34
CA ASP A 561 16.76 -3.00 -1.50
C ASP A 561 17.89 -3.61 -2.30
N ARG A 562 17.96 -3.31 -3.60
CA ARG A 562 18.95 -3.91 -4.48
C ARG A 562 19.64 -2.88 -5.37
N SER A 563 20.96 -2.95 -5.45
CA SER A 563 21.77 -2.15 -6.37
C SER A 563 21.79 -2.71 -7.81
N SER A 564 21.24 -3.90 -8.06
CA SER A 564 21.07 -4.50 -9.39
C SER A 564 19.63 -4.95 -9.60
N LEU A 565 19.14 -4.78 -10.82
CA LEU A 565 17.83 -5.26 -11.26
C LEU A 565 17.92 -6.58 -12.04
N ASP A 566 19.09 -7.19 -12.14
CA ASP A 566 19.30 -8.46 -12.84
C ASP A 566 18.69 -9.64 -12.06
N LEU A 567 18.45 -10.75 -12.76
CA LEU A 567 18.08 -12.01 -12.12
C LEU A 567 19.15 -12.44 -11.10
N VAL A 568 18.70 -12.85 -9.92
CA VAL A 568 19.59 -13.25 -8.82
C VAL A 568 20.20 -14.63 -9.09
N GLY A 569 21.47 -14.79 -8.73
CA GLY A 569 22.19 -16.07 -8.83
C GLY A 569 22.35 -16.58 -10.27
N GLN A 570 22.23 -17.88 -10.48
CA GLN A 570 22.48 -18.53 -11.78
C GLN A 570 21.21 -18.76 -12.62
N GLN A 571 20.18 -17.94 -12.44
CA GLN A 571 18.94 -18.08 -13.21
C GLN A 571 19.11 -17.85 -14.71
N GLU A 572 19.94 -16.88 -15.09
CA GLU A 572 20.26 -16.65 -16.51
C GLU A 572 21.10 -17.78 -17.11
N ASP A 573 21.99 -18.42 -16.31
CA ASP A 573 22.74 -19.60 -16.75
C ASP A 573 21.81 -20.79 -17.03
N LEU A 574 20.76 -20.99 -16.20
CA LEU A 574 19.72 -21.98 -16.48
C LEU A 574 19.01 -21.68 -17.79
N ALA A 575 18.59 -20.42 -17.99
CA ALA A 575 17.91 -20.02 -19.23
C ALA A 575 18.79 -20.26 -20.46
N LYS A 576 20.05 -19.88 -20.42
CA LYS A 576 21.05 -20.13 -21.49
C LYS A 576 21.16 -21.62 -21.81
N ALA A 577 21.28 -22.47 -20.79
CA ALA A 577 21.40 -23.91 -20.95
C ALA A 577 20.14 -24.56 -21.55
N ILE A 578 18.96 -24.08 -21.20
CA ILE A 578 17.68 -24.58 -21.71
C ILE A 578 17.42 -24.10 -23.14
N PHE A 579 17.66 -22.82 -23.45
CA PHE A 579 17.48 -22.29 -24.82
C PHE A 579 18.43 -22.93 -25.83
N ALA A 580 19.63 -23.35 -25.41
CA ALA A 580 20.53 -24.12 -26.25
C ALA A 580 19.98 -25.47 -26.70
N LEU A 581 18.91 -26.00 -26.10
CA LEU A 581 18.22 -27.22 -26.52
C LEU A 581 17.24 -26.97 -27.67
N HIS A 582 16.97 -25.70 -28.00
CA HIS A 582 16.00 -25.29 -29.05
C HIS A 582 14.59 -25.87 -28.85
N LYS A 583 14.19 -26.16 -27.61
CA LYS A 583 12.85 -26.64 -27.26
C LYS A 583 11.87 -25.46 -27.17
N PRO A 584 10.58 -25.65 -27.54
CA PRO A 584 9.55 -24.71 -27.20
C PRO A 584 9.58 -24.40 -25.69
N THR A 585 9.78 -23.15 -25.31
CA THR A 585 9.97 -22.76 -23.91
C THR A 585 9.14 -21.52 -23.58
N ALA A 586 8.27 -21.62 -22.58
CA ALA A 586 7.60 -20.50 -21.95
C ALA A 586 8.30 -20.15 -20.64
N VAL A 587 8.65 -18.88 -20.47
CA VAL A 587 9.26 -18.36 -19.23
C VAL A 587 8.24 -17.52 -18.50
N ILE A 588 8.06 -17.78 -17.20
CA ILE A 588 7.22 -17.02 -16.28
C ILE A 588 8.14 -16.38 -15.26
N LEU A 589 8.03 -15.07 -15.09
CA LEU A 589 8.70 -14.32 -14.04
C LEU A 589 7.75 -14.18 -12.84
N LEU A 590 8.18 -14.62 -11.65
CA LEU A 590 7.50 -14.39 -10.39
C LEU A 590 8.44 -13.56 -9.51
N ASN A 591 8.12 -12.28 -9.28
CA ASN A 591 8.99 -11.34 -8.59
C ASN A 591 8.22 -10.14 -8.02
N GLY A 592 8.82 -9.48 -7.02
CA GLY A 592 8.23 -8.31 -6.37
C GLY A 592 8.72 -6.97 -6.93
N ARG A 593 9.66 -6.95 -7.89
CA ARG A 593 10.20 -5.73 -8.51
C ARG A 593 10.45 -5.91 -10.00
N PRO A 594 10.40 -4.84 -10.82
CA PRO A 594 10.76 -4.94 -12.24
C PRO A 594 12.23 -5.37 -12.41
N LEU A 595 12.47 -6.39 -13.24
CA LEU A 595 13.78 -6.97 -13.46
C LEU A 595 14.33 -6.64 -14.85
N SER A 596 15.62 -6.34 -14.95
CA SER A 596 16.36 -6.10 -16.21
C SER A 596 16.68 -7.43 -16.90
N VAL A 597 15.69 -8.05 -17.53
CA VAL A 597 15.79 -9.39 -18.14
C VAL A 597 16.16 -9.36 -19.62
N ASN A 598 17.17 -8.59 -19.99
CA ASN A 598 17.54 -8.37 -21.41
C ASN A 598 17.78 -9.68 -22.18
N TYR A 599 18.50 -10.65 -21.56
CA TYR A 599 18.77 -11.93 -22.22
C TYR A 599 17.49 -12.72 -22.50
N LEU A 600 16.55 -12.76 -21.55
CA LEU A 600 15.26 -13.42 -21.72
C LEU A 600 14.41 -12.71 -22.76
N ALA A 601 14.35 -11.38 -22.73
CA ALA A 601 13.60 -10.57 -23.71
C ALA A 601 14.08 -10.83 -25.15
N ALA A 602 15.38 -10.99 -25.34
CA ALA A 602 15.96 -11.30 -26.65
C ALA A 602 15.72 -12.75 -27.08
N ASN A 603 15.90 -13.72 -26.20
CA ASN A 603 16.05 -15.13 -26.55
C ASN A 603 14.89 -16.05 -26.17
N ALA A 604 14.03 -15.69 -25.21
CA ALA A 604 12.89 -16.52 -24.84
C ALA A 604 11.86 -16.57 -25.97
N PRO A 605 11.34 -17.76 -26.34
CA PRO A 605 10.26 -17.86 -27.33
C PRO A 605 8.92 -17.27 -26.82
N ALA A 606 8.64 -17.41 -25.52
CA ALA A 606 7.54 -16.73 -24.83
C ALA A 606 8.01 -16.28 -23.45
N LEU A 607 7.59 -15.08 -23.04
CA LEU A 607 7.93 -14.47 -21.77
C LEU A 607 6.69 -13.81 -21.15
N LEU A 608 6.43 -14.12 -19.89
CA LEU A 608 5.32 -13.58 -19.12
C LEU A 608 5.84 -12.97 -17.83
N GLU A 609 5.26 -11.84 -17.40
CA GLU A 609 5.43 -11.26 -16.08
C GLU A 609 4.20 -11.59 -15.23
N GLY A 610 4.40 -12.28 -14.13
CA GLY A 610 3.34 -12.64 -13.21
C GLY A 610 3.36 -11.82 -11.93
N TRP A 611 4.46 -11.18 -11.57
CA TRP A 611 4.67 -10.67 -10.22
C TRP A 611 4.47 -11.79 -9.18
N TYR A 612 3.99 -11.48 -7.97
CA TYR A 612 3.49 -12.49 -7.04
C TYR A 612 1.97 -12.55 -7.14
N LEU A 613 1.45 -13.71 -7.57
CA LEU A 613 0.03 -13.89 -7.94
C LEU A 613 -0.85 -14.42 -6.78
N GLY A 614 -0.29 -14.48 -5.55
CA GLY A 614 -1.02 -14.99 -4.40
C GLY A 614 -1.25 -16.50 -4.44
N GLN A 615 -2.28 -16.97 -3.71
CA GLN A 615 -2.50 -18.40 -3.47
C GLN A 615 -2.90 -19.21 -4.73
N GLU A 616 -3.43 -18.56 -5.77
CA GLU A 616 -3.93 -19.21 -6.99
C GLU A 616 -2.95 -19.11 -8.18
N THR A 617 -1.67 -18.84 -7.91
CA THR A 617 -0.62 -18.66 -8.91
C THR A 617 -0.60 -19.75 -9.95
N GLY A 618 -0.65 -21.02 -9.53
CA GLY A 618 -0.56 -22.15 -10.45
C GLY A 618 -1.75 -22.26 -11.39
N HIS A 619 -2.95 -22.00 -10.90
CA HIS A 619 -4.16 -21.96 -11.74
C HIS A 619 -4.09 -20.80 -12.74
N GLY A 620 -3.73 -19.58 -12.29
CA GLY A 620 -3.63 -18.43 -13.19
C GLY A 620 -2.62 -18.64 -14.30
N VAL A 621 -1.42 -19.15 -13.97
CA VAL A 621 -0.39 -19.47 -14.97
C VAL A 621 -0.88 -20.54 -15.94
N ALA A 622 -1.52 -21.62 -15.44
CA ALA A 622 -2.03 -22.69 -16.29
C ALA A 622 -3.15 -22.20 -17.24
N ASP A 623 -4.10 -21.41 -16.72
CA ASP A 623 -5.22 -20.88 -17.50
C ASP A 623 -4.73 -19.99 -18.65
N VAL A 624 -3.69 -19.19 -18.42
CA VAL A 624 -3.06 -18.37 -19.46
C VAL A 624 -2.25 -19.24 -20.43
N LEU A 625 -1.33 -20.09 -19.95
CA LEU A 625 -0.47 -20.88 -20.84
C LEU A 625 -1.24 -21.78 -21.81
N PHE A 626 -2.39 -22.32 -21.38
CA PHE A 626 -3.22 -23.18 -22.24
C PHE A 626 -4.39 -22.44 -22.92
N GLY A 627 -4.44 -21.10 -22.79
CA GLY A 627 -5.39 -20.25 -23.51
C GLY A 627 -6.84 -20.37 -23.06
N LYS A 628 -7.09 -20.87 -21.84
CA LYS A 628 -8.40 -20.79 -21.19
C LYS A 628 -8.72 -19.32 -20.89
N VAL A 629 -7.70 -18.56 -20.52
CA VAL A 629 -7.73 -17.10 -20.39
C VAL A 629 -6.80 -16.48 -21.42
N ASN A 630 -7.28 -15.47 -22.13
CA ASN A 630 -6.45 -14.65 -22.99
C ASN A 630 -5.80 -13.55 -22.13
N PRO A 631 -4.44 -13.44 -22.05
CA PRO A 631 -3.79 -12.44 -21.25
C PRO A 631 -4.19 -11.03 -21.68
N GLY A 632 -4.47 -10.18 -20.74
CA GLY A 632 -4.85 -8.79 -20.95
C GLY A 632 -4.27 -7.87 -19.88
N GLY A 633 -3.30 -8.34 -19.10
CA GLY A 633 -2.54 -7.55 -18.16
C GLY A 633 -1.64 -6.55 -18.86
N LYS A 634 -1.38 -5.40 -18.21
CA LYS A 634 -0.49 -4.33 -18.69
C LYS A 634 0.47 -3.92 -17.57
N LEU A 635 1.72 -3.65 -17.90
CA LEU A 635 2.73 -3.24 -16.93
C LEU A 635 2.35 -1.93 -16.24
N PRO A 636 2.33 -1.86 -14.91
CA PRO A 636 2.08 -0.63 -14.15
C PRO A 636 3.36 0.18 -13.91
N VAL A 637 4.51 -0.31 -14.42
CA VAL A 637 5.83 0.30 -14.33
C VAL A 637 6.60 0.07 -15.63
N SER A 638 7.50 0.99 -15.94
CA SER A 638 8.52 0.81 -16.99
C SER A 638 9.59 -0.16 -16.51
N ILE A 639 10.07 -1.07 -17.36
CA ILE A 639 11.16 -1.99 -17.05
C ILE A 639 12.48 -1.44 -17.64
N ALA A 640 13.44 -1.13 -16.78
CA ALA A 640 14.74 -0.65 -17.18
C ALA A 640 15.60 -1.76 -17.83
N ARG A 641 16.50 -1.40 -18.75
CA ARG A 641 17.53 -2.32 -19.28
C ARG A 641 18.67 -2.53 -18.28
N SER A 642 18.92 -1.54 -17.44
CA SER A 642 19.94 -1.59 -16.40
C SER A 642 19.65 -0.50 -15.37
N VAL A 643 20.30 -0.60 -14.20
CA VAL A 643 20.26 0.46 -13.18
C VAL A 643 20.84 1.79 -13.69
N GLY A 644 21.69 1.77 -14.74
CA GLY A 644 22.22 2.99 -15.36
C GLY A 644 21.18 3.82 -16.12
N GLN A 645 20.01 3.26 -16.42
CA GLN A 645 18.90 4.00 -17.02
C GLN A 645 18.00 4.73 -16.00
N LEU A 646 18.17 4.47 -14.70
CA LEU A 646 17.30 5.06 -13.68
C LEU A 646 17.55 6.57 -13.53
N PRO A 647 16.49 7.36 -13.39
CA PRO A 647 15.06 6.98 -13.37
C PRO A 647 14.50 6.66 -14.77
N VAL A 648 13.60 5.66 -14.84
CA VAL A 648 13.08 5.12 -16.12
C VAL A 648 11.59 5.34 -16.33
N PHE A 649 10.86 5.92 -15.38
CA PHE A 649 9.41 6.17 -15.48
C PHE A 649 9.05 6.95 -16.75
N TYR A 650 7.88 6.66 -17.33
CA TYR A 650 7.48 7.10 -18.68
C TYR A 650 7.21 8.63 -18.78
N ASP A 651 6.71 9.27 -17.71
CA ASP A 651 6.30 10.68 -17.62
C ASP A 651 7.44 11.65 -17.30
N HIS A 652 8.62 11.36 -17.84
CA HIS A 652 9.84 12.14 -17.61
C HIS A 652 9.76 13.54 -18.25
N LYS A 653 10.63 14.46 -17.80
CA LYS A 653 10.76 15.79 -18.41
C LYS A 653 11.48 15.71 -19.77
N PRO A 654 11.20 16.61 -20.73
CA PRO A 654 11.75 16.55 -22.10
C PRO A 654 13.28 16.51 -22.16
N THR A 655 13.96 17.16 -21.21
CA THR A 655 15.43 17.29 -21.20
C THR A 655 16.14 16.09 -20.60
N SER A 656 15.45 15.13 -19.97
CA SER A 656 16.06 14.05 -19.22
C SER A 656 16.59 12.89 -20.08
N ARG A 657 16.14 12.75 -21.34
CA ARG A 657 16.45 11.61 -22.19
C ARG A 657 16.94 12.01 -23.58
N ARG A 658 18.13 12.58 -23.65
CA ARG A 658 18.79 12.90 -24.94
C ARG A 658 19.41 11.70 -25.62
N GLY A 659 19.96 10.76 -24.89
CA GLY A 659 20.67 9.60 -25.34
C GLY A 659 21.84 9.25 -24.43
N TYR A 660 22.31 8.02 -24.56
CA TYR A 660 23.54 7.54 -23.93
C TYR A 660 24.54 7.11 -24.99
N LEU A 661 25.84 7.23 -24.68
CA LEU A 661 26.87 6.61 -25.51
C LEU A 661 26.72 5.08 -25.43
N PHE A 662 26.64 4.45 -26.58
CA PHE A 662 26.58 3.00 -26.76
C PHE A 662 25.32 2.31 -26.18
N ASP A 663 24.28 3.05 -25.80
CA ASP A 663 23.01 2.52 -25.32
C ASP A 663 21.81 3.37 -25.73
N THR A 664 20.61 2.85 -25.54
CA THR A 664 19.33 3.50 -25.82
C THR A 664 18.73 4.10 -24.56
N THR A 665 17.93 5.14 -24.72
CA THR A 665 17.08 5.67 -23.63
C THR A 665 15.74 4.94 -23.49
N ALA A 666 15.39 4.10 -24.47
CA ALA A 666 14.14 3.32 -24.41
C ALA A 666 14.19 2.27 -23.30
N PRO A 667 13.16 2.12 -22.50
CA PRO A 667 13.09 1.04 -21.50
C PRO A 667 13.14 -0.33 -22.18
N LEU A 668 13.35 -1.39 -21.43
CA LEU A 668 13.21 -2.76 -21.95
C LEU A 668 11.77 -3.07 -22.33
N TYR A 669 10.83 -2.68 -21.46
CA TYR A 669 9.39 -2.66 -21.71
C TYR A 669 8.80 -1.37 -21.17
N PRO A 670 7.94 -0.68 -21.95
CA PRO A 670 7.37 0.59 -21.53
C PRO A 670 6.19 0.40 -20.56
N PHE A 671 5.85 1.45 -19.83
CA PHE A 671 4.63 1.53 -19.03
C PHE A 671 3.38 1.25 -19.88
N GLY A 672 2.45 0.50 -19.34
CA GLY A 672 1.21 0.12 -20.02
C GLY A 672 1.36 -1.04 -21.01
N TYR A 673 2.56 -1.58 -21.22
CA TYR A 673 2.82 -2.65 -22.20
C TYR A 673 2.23 -4.00 -21.75
N GLY A 674 1.72 -4.75 -22.70
CA GLY A 674 1.26 -6.13 -22.56
C GLY A 674 0.60 -6.62 -23.84
N LEU A 675 0.96 -7.83 -24.29
CA LEU A 675 0.42 -8.49 -25.48
C LEU A 675 -0.83 -9.31 -25.15
N SER A 676 -1.51 -9.77 -26.21
CA SER A 676 -2.68 -10.63 -26.13
C SER A 676 -2.54 -11.78 -27.13
N TYR A 677 -3.32 -12.84 -26.97
CA TYR A 677 -3.48 -13.90 -27.99
C TYR A 677 -4.37 -13.48 -29.17
N THR A 678 -4.89 -12.26 -29.15
CA THR A 678 -5.61 -11.63 -30.26
C THR A 678 -4.96 -10.29 -30.61
N SER A 679 -5.44 -9.63 -31.65
CA SER A 679 -4.93 -8.33 -32.07
C SER A 679 -6.02 -7.28 -31.90
N PHE A 680 -5.60 -6.08 -31.48
CA PHE A 680 -6.49 -4.93 -31.35
C PHE A 680 -6.01 -3.77 -32.22
N ALA A 681 -6.96 -3.01 -32.71
CA ALA A 681 -6.70 -1.74 -33.39
C ALA A 681 -7.32 -0.60 -32.56
N ILE A 682 -6.50 0.35 -32.15
CA ILE A 682 -6.92 1.57 -31.46
C ILE A 682 -6.79 2.73 -32.44
N SER A 683 -7.84 3.54 -32.61
CA SER A 683 -7.84 4.71 -33.50
C SER A 683 -7.04 5.88 -32.92
N ALA A 684 -6.71 6.88 -33.73
CA ALA A 684 -6.36 8.20 -33.20
C ALA A 684 -7.55 8.75 -32.38
N PRO A 685 -7.28 9.50 -31.30
CA PRO A 685 -8.35 10.13 -30.54
C PRO A 685 -9.08 11.17 -31.41
N ARG A 686 -10.40 11.20 -31.31
CA ARG A 686 -11.25 12.25 -31.90
C ARG A 686 -11.64 13.21 -30.77
N VAL A 687 -11.12 14.40 -30.81
CA VAL A 687 -11.48 15.47 -29.88
C VAL A 687 -12.86 16.02 -30.28
N LEU A 688 -13.90 15.60 -29.52
CA LEU A 688 -15.29 15.97 -29.81
C LEU A 688 -15.59 17.45 -29.51
N THR A 689 -14.78 18.05 -28.66
CA THR A 689 -14.78 19.46 -28.31
C THR A 689 -13.39 20.06 -28.62
N PRO A 690 -13.04 20.34 -29.91
CA PRO A 690 -11.68 20.72 -30.33
C PRO A 690 -11.16 22.00 -29.68
N THR A 691 -12.08 22.87 -29.25
CA THR A 691 -11.77 24.10 -28.51
C THR A 691 -12.66 24.17 -27.28
N VAL A 692 -12.07 24.35 -26.09
CA VAL A 692 -12.77 24.49 -24.81
C VAL A 692 -12.23 25.71 -24.05
N PRO A 693 -13.08 26.38 -23.25
CA PRO A 693 -12.60 27.33 -22.22
C PRO A 693 -11.77 26.63 -21.13
N THR A 694 -10.86 27.37 -20.50
CA THR A 694 -10.00 26.90 -19.42
C THR A 694 -10.77 26.26 -18.23
N ASN A 695 -12.04 26.62 -18.04
CA ASN A 695 -12.90 26.13 -16.95
C ASN A 695 -13.92 25.08 -17.39
N GLN A 696 -13.82 24.53 -18.60
CA GLN A 696 -14.76 23.54 -19.13
C GLN A 696 -14.05 22.22 -19.47
N PRO A 697 -14.74 21.08 -19.34
CA PRO A 697 -14.20 19.79 -19.71
C PRO A 697 -14.13 19.60 -21.23
N ALA A 698 -13.15 18.80 -21.67
CA ALA A 698 -13.03 18.33 -23.05
C ALA A 698 -13.50 16.87 -23.17
N ARG A 699 -14.19 16.54 -24.26
CA ARG A 699 -14.65 15.17 -24.56
C ARG A 699 -13.84 14.56 -25.69
N ILE A 700 -13.36 13.34 -25.46
CA ILE A 700 -12.48 12.59 -26.37
C ILE A 700 -13.11 11.23 -26.64
N ALA A 701 -13.17 10.84 -27.92
CA ALA A 701 -13.62 9.50 -28.33
C ALA A 701 -12.48 8.72 -28.97
N VAL A 702 -12.35 7.45 -28.64
CA VAL A 702 -11.36 6.51 -29.20
C VAL A 702 -12.08 5.24 -29.62
N ASP A 703 -11.92 4.83 -30.88
CA ASP A 703 -12.47 3.59 -31.37
C ASP A 703 -11.46 2.46 -31.15
N VAL A 704 -11.92 1.33 -30.61
CA VAL A 704 -11.14 0.14 -30.40
C VAL A 704 -11.84 -1.05 -31.06
N ALA A 705 -11.08 -1.90 -31.76
CA ALA A 705 -11.58 -3.08 -32.47
C ALA A 705 -10.73 -4.30 -32.15
N ASN A 706 -11.36 -5.44 -31.97
CA ASN A 706 -10.65 -6.72 -31.95
C ASN A 706 -10.52 -7.21 -33.41
N THR A 707 -9.33 -7.15 -33.94
CA THR A 707 -9.01 -7.53 -35.34
C THR A 707 -8.53 -8.98 -35.45
N GLY A 708 -8.39 -9.69 -34.35
CA GLY A 708 -7.93 -11.07 -34.33
C GLY A 708 -9.10 -12.08 -34.24
N SER A 709 -8.76 -13.33 -33.93
CA SER A 709 -9.68 -14.45 -33.98
C SER A 709 -10.18 -14.96 -32.62
N ARG A 710 -9.74 -14.33 -31.51
CA ARG A 710 -10.12 -14.70 -30.13
C ARG A 710 -10.73 -13.52 -29.38
N ALA A 711 -11.66 -13.79 -28.50
CA ALA A 711 -12.12 -12.78 -27.55
C ALA A 711 -10.97 -12.38 -26.61
N GLY A 712 -10.89 -11.10 -26.24
CA GLY A 712 -9.84 -10.60 -25.36
C GLY A 712 -10.19 -9.26 -24.76
N ASP A 713 -9.41 -8.89 -23.76
CA ASP A 713 -9.49 -7.60 -23.11
C ASP A 713 -8.35 -6.69 -23.61
N GLU A 714 -8.67 -5.43 -23.89
CA GLU A 714 -7.69 -4.37 -24.17
C GLU A 714 -7.88 -3.21 -23.20
N VAL A 715 -6.79 -2.52 -22.87
CA VAL A 715 -6.81 -1.29 -22.08
C VAL A 715 -6.51 -0.10 -22.96
N VAL A 716 -7.54 0.67 -23.26
CA VAL A 716 -7.39 1.93 -23.99
C VAL A 716 -6.87 2.98 -23.02
N GLN A 717 -5.64 3.48 -23.23
CA GLN A 717 -4.95 4.45 -22.39
C GLN A 717 -4.99 5.81 -23.07
N LEU A 718 -5.33 6.86 -22.32
CA LEU A 718 -5.40 8.24 -22.79
C LEU A 718 -4.38 9.10 -22.05
N TYR A 719 -3.48 9.72 -22.79
CA TYR A 719 -2.42 10.57 -22.32
C TYR A 719 -2.59 12.00 -22.81
N ILE A 720 -2.03 12.97 -22.07
CA ILE A 720 -1.92 14.36 -22.50
C ILE A 720 -0.47 14.83 -22.45
N HIS A 721 -0.16 15.83 -23.31
CA HIS A 721 1.01 16.68 -23.19
C HIS A 721 0.54 18.13 -23.34
N ASP A 722 0.93 18.98 -22.42
CA ASP A 722 0.76 20.42 -22.54
C ASP A 722 1.92 20.94 -23.41
N ASP A 723 1.60 21.40 -24.61
CA ASP A 723 2.61 21.73 -25.62
C ASP A 723 3.46 22.95 -25.23
N GLU A 724 2.85 23.93 -24.53
CA GLU A 724 3.51 25.16 -24.08
C GLU A 724 2.91 25.58 -22.72
N ALA A 725 3.69 25.59 -21.68
CA ALA A 725 3.24 25.88 -20.30
C ALA A 725 4.23 26.82 -19.59
N SER A 726 3.76 27.50 -18.53
CA SER A 726 4.60 28.37 -17.69
C SER A 726 5.70 27.62 -16.92
N VAL A 727 5.65 26.29 -16.85
CA VAL A 727 6.64 25.40 -16.25
C VAL A 727 6.88 24.18 -17.15
N THR A 728 8.06 23.55 -17.05
CA THR A 728 8.37 22.34 -17.83
C THR A 728 7.41 21.21 -17.49
N ARG A 729 6.66 20.71 -18.50
CA ARG A 729 5.73 19.59 -18.34
C ARG A 729 6.37 18.24 -18.70
N PRO A 730 5.85 17.13 -18.19
CA PRO A 730 6.20 15.80 -18.65
C PRO A 730 5.95 15.62 -20.16
N VAL A 731 6.72 14.73 -20.80
CA VAL A 731 6.52 14.44 -22.24
C VAL A 731 5.14 13.87 -22.54
N ILE A 732 4.56 13.11 -21.62
CA ILE A 732 3.17 12.64 -21.60
C ILE A 732 2.76 12.32 -20.16
N GLU A 733 1.46 12.40 -19.87
CA GLU A 733 0.86 12.05 -18.58
C GLU A 733 -0.42 11.25 -18.82
N LEU A 734 -0.57 10.08 -18.18
CA LEU A 734 -1.80 9.31 -18.20
C LEU A 734 -2.90 10.08 -17.44
N LYS A 735 -4.04 10.29 -18.08
CA LYS A 735 -5.19 10.96 -17.45
C LYS A 735 -6.44 10.09 -17.42
N ARG A 736 -6.57 9.12 -18.34
CA ARG A 736 -7.70 8.18 -18.35
C ARG A 736 -7.26 6.82 -18.89
N PHE A 737 -7.96 5.79 -18.48
CA PHE A 737 -7.89 4.47 -19.10
C PHE A 737 -9.25 3.77 -19.01
N GLN A 738 -9.47 2.81 -19.90
CA GLN A 738 -10.62 1.93 -19.83
C GLN A 738 -10.28 0.55 -20.36
N ARG A 739 -10.49 -0.46 -19.50
CA ARG A 739 -10.43 -1.87 -19.91
C ARG A 739 -11.71 -2.23 -20.62
N VAL A 740 -11.61 -2.84 -21.80
CA VAL A 740 -12.74 -3.26 -22.63
C VAL A 740 -12.56 -4.71 -23.09
N ARG A 741 -13.61 -5.51 -22.96
CA ARG A 741 -13.64 -6.87 -23.49
C ARG A 741 -14.35 -6.86 -24.84
N LEU A 742 -13.72 -7.47 -25.87
CA LEU A 742 -14.24 -7.49 -27.25
C LEU A 742 -14.20 -8.90 -27.82
N GLN A 743 -15.29 -9.30 -28.51
CA GLN A 743 -15.33 -10.50 -29.32
C GLN A 743 -14.56 -10.30 -30.64
N PRO A 744 -14.17 -11.36 -31.36
CA PRO A 744 -13.58 -11.23 -32.68
C PRO A 744 -14.46 -10.40 -33.62
N GLY A 745 -13.86 -9.36 -34.23
CA GLY A 745 -14.55 -8.41 -35.10
C GLY A 745 -15.41 -7.37 -34.40
N GLU A 746 -15.52 -7.40 -33.07
CA GLU A 746 -16.27 -6.39 -32.30
C GLU A 746 -15.54 -5.04 -32.30
N HIS A 747 -16.31 -3.97 -32.46
CA HIS A 747 -15.86 -2.58 -32.37
C HIS A 747 -16.58 -1.88 -31.24
N ARG A 748 -15.86 -0.98 -30.53
CA ARG A 748 -16.42 -0.14 -29.46
C ARG A 748 -15.81 1.24 -29.49
N THR A 749 -16.64 2.26 -29.28
CA THR A 749 -16.16 3.62 -29.01
C THR A 749 -16.07 3.82 -27.51
N VAL A 750 -14.90 4.15 -27.02
CA VAL A 750 -14.64 4.59 -25.64
C VAL A 750 -14.67 6.11 -25.63
N THR A 751 -15.38 6.70 -24.68
CA THR A 751 -15.44 8.16 -24.51
C THR A 751 -14.83 8.53 -23.16
N PHE A 752 -13.91 9.47 -23.19
CA PHE A 752 -13.26 10.03 -22.01
C PHE A 752 -13.65 11.50 -21.86
N GLU A 753 -13.68 11.97 -20.62
CA GLU A 753 -13.82 13.37 -20.28
C GLU A 753 -12.55 13.82 -19.56
N LEU A 754 -11.90 14.84 -20.08
CA LEU A 754 -10.81 15.55 -19.44
C LEU A 754 -11.37 16.79 -18.76
N THR A 755 -11.33 16.80 -17.45
CA THR A 755 -11.79 17.93 -16.62
C THR A 755 -10.75 19.04 -16.60
N PRO A 756 -11.07 20.26 -16.15
CA PRO A 756 -10.06 21.28 -15.92
C PRO A 756 -8.92 20.83 -15.00
N ASP A 757 -9.22 19.96 -14.02
CA ASP A 757 -8.20 19.43 -13.12
C ASP A 757 -7.15 18.54 -13.84
N ASP A 758 -7.57 17.83 -14.89
CA ASP A 758 -6.68 17.01 -15.74
C ASP A 758 -5.73 17.84 -16.61
N LEU A 759 -6.15 19.05 -16.95
CA LEU A 759 -5.39 20.00 -17.79
C LEU A 759 -4.56 20.98 -16.94
N ALA A 760 -4.66 20.90 -15.61
CA ALA A 760 -4.04 21.85 -14.71
C ALA A 760 -2.56 21.56 -14.45
N LEU A 761 -1.85 22.61 -14.09
CA LEU A 761 -0.49 22.58 -13.60
C LEU A 761 -0.34 23.48 -12.35
N TRP A 762 0.72 23.27 -11.58
CA TRP A 762 1.16 24.19 -10.55
C TRP A 762 2.15 25.18 -11.17
N ASN A 763 1.74 26.44 -11.30
CA ASN A 763 2.51 27.49 -11.96
C ASN A 763 3.74 27.94 -11.11
N PRO A 764 4.58 28.90 -11.59
CA PRO A 764 5.74 29.36 -10.81
C PRO A 764 5.41 29.90 -9.40
N ASP A 765 4.21 30.44 -9.21
CA ASP A 765 3.74 30.98 -7.92
C ASP A 765 3.05 29.94 -7.03
N MET A 766 3.17 28.66 -7.36
CA MET A 766 2.51 27.54 -6.66
C MET A 766 0.99 27.72 -6.54
N VAL A 767 0.37 28.18 -7.61
CA VAL A 767 -1.09 28.22 -7.79
C VAL A 767 -1.47 27.17 -8.81
N LYS A 768 -2.47 26.32 -8.51
CA LYS A 768 -2.99 25.32 -9.45
C LYS A 768 -3.89 26.01 -10.47
N VAL A 769 -3.49 25.97 -11.72
CA VAL A 769 -4.16 26.72 -12.80
C VAL A 769 -4.32 25.87 -14.05
N VAL A 770 -5.36 26.21 -14.86
CA VAL A 770 -5.42 25.82 -16.27
C VAL A 770 -5.02 27.03 -17.10
N GLU A 771 -3.96 26.90 -17.88
CA GLU A 771 -3.49 27.92 -18.80
C GLU A 771 -4.12 27.75 -20.19
N PRO A 772 -4.42 28.83 -20.94
CA PRO A 772 -4.80 28.71 -22.33
C PRO A 772 -3.60 28.25 -23.15
N GLY A 773 -3.83 27.36 -24.10
CA GLY A 773 -2.76 26.79 -24.92
C GLY A 773 -3.23 25.60 -25.74
N THR A 774 -2.29 24.89 -26.33
CA THR A 774 -2.56 23.67 -27.09
C THR A 774 -2.08 22.46 -26.33
N PHE A 775 -2.92 21.43 -26.31
CA PHE A 775 -2.61 20.12 -25.72
C PHE A 775 -2.55 19.04 -26.81
N THR A 776 -1.55 18.20 -26.76
CA THR A 776 -1.50 16.97 -27.54
C THR A 776 -2.20 15.85 -26.75
N ILE A 777 -3.32 15.35 -27.26
CA ILE A 777 -4.07 14.25 -26.69
C ILE A 777 -3.67 12.98 -27.43
N SER A 778 -3.21 11.96 -26.71
CA SER A 778 -2.69 10.71 -27.28
C SER A 778 -3.43 9.51 -26.73
N ALA A 779 -3.72 8.51 -27.57
CA ALA A 779 -4.36 7.26 -27.17
C ALA A 779 -3.64 6.05 -27.77
N GLY A 780 -3.55 4.98 -27.00
CA GLY A 780 -2.90 3.75 -27.44
C GLY A 780 -2.96 2.63 -26.39
N PRO A 781 -2.30 1.49 -26.69
CA PRO A 781 -2.24 0.34 -25.79
C PRO A 781 -1.13 0.45 -24.72
N ASN A 782 -0.21 1.41 -24.84
CA ASN A 782 0.90 1.66 -23.93
C ASN A 782 1.45 3.09 -24.13
N SER A 783 2.45 3.48 -23.34
CA SER A 783 3.02 4.84 -23.36
C SER A 783 3.90 5.19 -24.58
N ILE A 784 4.12 4.25 -25.51
CA ILE A 784 4.94 4.46 -26.73
C ILE A 784 4.11 4.35 -28.00
N ASP A 785 3.25 3.34 -28.11
CA ASP A 785 2.45 3.07 -29.30
C ASP A 785 1.20 3.95 -29.31
N LEU A 786 1.38 5.22 -29.61
CA LEU A 786 0.36 6.26 -29.47
C LEU A 786 -0.03 6.89 -30.80
N LYS A 787 -1.29 7.28 -30.92
CA LYS A 787 -1.83 8.15 -31.96
C LYS A 787 -2.40 9.39 -31.31
N SER A 788 -2.22 10.55 -31.97
CA SER A 788 -2.47 11.84 -31.34
C SER A 788 -3.43 12.74 -32.13
N ALA A 789 -4.06 13.67 -31.40
CA ALA A 789 -4.86 14.77 -31.92
C ALA A 789 -4.63 16.02 -31.04
N LYS A 790 -5.03 17.20 -31.52
CA LYS A 790 -4.87 18.46 -30.79
C LYS A 790 -6.18 18.91 -30.15
N LEU A 791 -6.04 19.46 -28.93
CA LEU A 791 -7.07 20.17 -28.17
C LEU A 791 -6.57 21.60 -27.96
N THR A 792 -7.42 22.60 -28.26
CA THR A 792 -7.13 24.00 -27.95
C THR A 792 -7.91 24.46 -26.72
N VAL A 793 -7.22 24.99 -25.73
CA VAL A 793 -7.80 25.56 -24.51
C VAL A 793 -7.73 27.08 -24.61
N THR A 794 -8.84 27.78 -24.41
CA THR A 794 -8.97 29.21 -24.65
C THR A 794 -9.53 29.98 -23.45
N GLY A 795 -9.30 31.28 -23.40
CA GLY A 795 -9.81 32.18 -22.36
C GLY A 795 -8.73 32.60 -21.34
N PRO A 796 -9.12 33.24 -20.25
CA PRO A 796 -8.17 33.63 -19.21
C PRO A 796 -7.69 32.43 -18.42
N VAL A 797 -6.53 32.55 -17.74
CA VAL A 797 -6.05 31.55 -16.80
C VAL A 797 -7.13 31.27 -15.75
N TYR A 798 -7.48 29.98 -15.57
CA TYR A 798 -8.47 29.54 -14.60
C TYR A 798 -7.78 28.99 -13.35
N VAL A 799 -8.06 29.58 -12.18
CA VAL A 799 -7.48 29.19 -10.90
C VAL A 799 -8.34 28.10 -10.25
N LEU A 800 -7.74 26.94 -9.99
CA LEU A 800 -8.38 25.80 -9.32
C LEU A 800 -8.11 25.78 -7.82
N ALA A 801 -6.85 26.01 -7.41
CA ALA A 801 -6.44 26.00 -6.01
C ALA A 801 -5.25 26.95 -5.75
N ARG A 802 -5.12 27.36 -4.51
CA ARG A 802 -3.96 28.11 -4.00
C ARG A 802 -3.42 27.38 -2.77
N THR A 803 -2.12 27.42 -2.58
CA THR A 803 -1.51 26.91 -1.34
C THR A 803 -1.98 27.74 -0.14
N ALA A 804 -2.17 27.10 0.99
CA ALA A 804 -2.36 27.81 2.24
C ALA A 804 -1.09 28.62 2.56
N LYS A 805 -1.24 29.88 3.01
CA LYS A 805 -0.08 30.62 3.50
C LYS A 805 0.50 29.85 4.70
N PRO A 806 1.85 29.71 4.79
CA PRO A 806 2.47 29.12 5.95
C PRO A 806 1.94 29.79 7.22
N SER A 807 1.68 29.03 8.28
CA SER A 807 1.44 29.59 9.60
C SER A 807 2.67 30.40 9.95
N SER A 808 2.53 31.72 10.11
CA SER A 808 3.57 32.51 10.77
C SER A 808 3.84 31.81 12.10
N GLY A 809 5.02 31.16 12.22
CA GLY A 809 5.39 30.48 13.44
C GLY A 809 5.36 31.49 14.63
N GLU A 810 4.47 31.21 15.57
CA GLU A 810 4.56 31.72 16.97
C GLU A 810 5.15 30.61 17.82
#